data_f2a506c9ddff4b04f36ef8bc3fdd70a0
#
_entry.id   f2a506c9ddff4b04f36ef8bc3fdd70a0
#
_cell.length_a   1.000
_cell.length_b   1.000
_cell.length_c   1.000
_cell.angle_alpha   90.00
_cell.angle_beta   90.00
_cell.angle_gamma   90.00
#
_symmetry.space_group_name_H-M   'P 1'
#
loop_
_entity.id
_entity.type
_entity.pdbx_description
1 polymer ?
#
loop_
_entity_poly.entity_id
_entity_poly.type
_entity_poly.pdbx_seq_one_letter_code
_entity_poly.pdbx_strand_id
1 'polypeptide(L)'
;MPFVTTLDRDWEFRRCDAASAETAWARVDLPHSPFVADLDGREHWFGLCEYSRQLQVPRSAQHERRVLHVGAAMHTATVLVDGRELARHEGGYLPFEVDLTDALADGVAHTLVLRLDNRDNADVPPGKPYAELDFCWYGGLYRGVELRTLPALHITEAISAGEVGGGGVSLRTLAADAASATVSAKVHVRNADAVPRRFRVQVELLRDGLIVSSVLSGQRELAPGAAVHIEQELALTKPALWSPASPALHEAVVSIFEGEQVVDERALRFGVRRFGFSRSGGFTVNGERLRLRGTNRHQEFPRVGYAMPRAAQWRDARRIKEAGFDYVRLSHYPQSPDFMDACDALGIVVMDAIPGWQFCGGEKFQDACVENARQLVRRDRNHACVALWELSLNETPMSEAFMARLHAAGHEEYPGDQMATCGWIDRFDVFIHSRQHGQIHTWRNGDKALVVAEYGDWEFYAANEGFDQTTGAGVLAAWANSRHFRGEGERALRQQAQNHTVALDDTLASPAVLDGQWTVFDYARGYHPLRAACGVMDIFRLPKFSYHFYRSQRDAAECGAGWSGGAMVFVATHWAEASALRVSVFSNCEEVELSLNGRPLGRKKPDVTWRTQHLPHPPFVFDLPRFEPGELVAVGYVGGAEAARHAVRTPEAPARLEIAIDTLDVAPADGERDVVAVHARIVDAHGALCVAAEDEVTFTLAGGAEIVGPAVVKAEAGIASIVVRVPAGVTDWQVAAHAAGL
;
A
#
# COMPACT_ATOMS: atom_id res chain seq x y z
N MET A 1 11.32 26.80 -17.52
CA MET A 1 11.14 25.87 -16.37
C MET A 1 9.98 24.95 -16.71
N PRO A 2 10.01 23.69 -16.35
CA PRO A 2 8.89 22.80 -16.55
C PRO A 2 7.67 23.32 -15.79
N PHE A 3 6.52 23.11 -16.38
CA PHE A 3 5.24 23.49 -15.76
C PHE A 3 4.30 22.28 -15.80
N VAL A 4 3.72 21.93 -14.66
CA VAL A 4 2.78 20.81 -14.54
C VAL A 4 1.38 21.38 -14.33
N THR A 5 0.46 20.99 -15.20
CA THR A 5 -0.98 21.26 -15.04
C THR A 5 -1.66 19.98 -14.65
N THR A 6 -2.20 19.92 -13.44
CA THR A 6 -3.04 18.80 -13.00
C THR A 6 -4.37 18.83 -13.77
N LEU A 7 -4.73 17.69 -14.34
CA LEU A 7 -5.95 17.51 -15.10
C LEU A 7 -7.00 16.67 -14.35
N ASP A 8 -6.97 16.63 -13.03
CA ASP A 8 -7.81 15.72 -12.24
C ASP A 8 -9.28 16.15 -12.12
N ARG A 9 -9.64 17.36 -12.57
CA ARG A 9 -11.01 17.89 -12.48
C ARG A 9 -11.68 17.98 -13.83
N ASP A 10 -13.01 18.03 -13.81
CA ASP A 10 -13.83 18.39 -14.96
C ASP A 10 -13.75 17.41 -16.14
N TRP A 11 -13.69 16.12 -15.85
CA TRP A 11 -13.84 15.08 -16.86
C TRP A 11 -15.31 14.75 -17.09
N GLU A 12 -15.66 14.49 -18.34
CA GLU A 12 -16.89 13.83 -18.72
C GLU A 12 -16.60 12.34 -18.89
N PHE A 13 -17.38 11.51 -18.25
CA PHE A 13 -17.25 10.04 -18.23
C PHE A 13 -18.49 9.38 -18.80
N ARG A 14 -18.31 8.32 -19.59
CA ARG A 14 -19.40 7.41 -19.99
C ARG A 14 -18.92 5.97 -20.10
N ARG A 15 -19.82 5.03 -19.88
CA ARG A 15 -19.66 3.66 -20.28
C ARG A 15 -20.07 3.51 -21.76
N CYS A 16 -19.40 2.61 -22.50
CA CYS A 16 -19.65 2.39 -23.91
C CYS A 16 -20.22 0.98 -24.16
N ASP A 17 -21.20 0.55 -23.35
CA ASP A 17 -21.80 -0.77 -23.45
C ASP A 17 -22.75 -0.87 -24.66
N ALA A 18 -22.65 -1.99 -25.40
CA ALA A 18 -23.47 -2.25 -26.59
C ALA A 18 -24.99 -2.37 -26.35
N ALA A 19 -25.42 -2.46 -25.08
CA ALA A 19 -26.82 -2.63 -24.70
C ALA A 19 -27.59 -1.33 -24.49
N SER A 20 -26.91 -0.19 -24.38
CA SER A 20 -27.53 1.13 -24.29
C SER A 20 -26.89 2.05 -25.32
N ALA A 21 -27.57 2.27 -26.44
CA ALA A 21 -27.22 3.34 -27.34
C ALA A 21 -27.26 4.65 -26.53
N GLU A 22 -26.08 5.22 -26.25
CA GLU A 22 -25.85 6.48 -25.51
C GLU A 22 -26.09 6.38 -23.99
N THR A 23 -25.10 5.84 -23.25
CA THR A 23 -24.97 6.25 -21.85
C THR A 23 -24.67 7.75 -21.79
N ALA A 24 -25.47 8.48 -21.02
CA ALA A 24 -25.27 9.92 -20.86
C ALA A 24 -23.89 10.21 -20.23
N TRP A 25 -23.24 11.26 -20.65
CA TRP A 25 -22.04 11.75 -20.04
C TRP A 25 -22.31 12.19 -18.60
N ALA A 26 -21.48 11.79 -17.66
CA ALA A 26 -21.49 12.20 -16.28
C ALA A 26 -20.19 12.95 -15.95
N ARG A 27 -20.28 14.03 -15.18
CA ARG A 27 -19.10 14.76 -14.73
C ARG A 27 -18.41 14.01 -13.59
N VAL A 28 -17.12 13.82 -13.69
CA VAL A 28 -16.30 13.13 -12.68
C VAL A 28 -14.96 13.84 -12.49
N ASP A 29 -14.40 13.68 -11.30
CA ASP A 29 -13.04 14.10 -10.97
C ASP A 29 -12.19 12.86 -10.69
N LEU A 30 -10.89 12.94 -10.97
CA LEU A 30 -9.91 11.87 -10.69
C LEU A 30 -9.35 11.98 -9.26
N PRO A 31 -8.92 10.87 -8.68
CA PRO A 31 -9.00 9.49 -9.20
C PRO A 31 -10.45 8.99 -9.29
N HIS A 32 -10.77 8.22 -10.33
CA HIS A 32 -12.11 7.70 -10.59
C HIS A 32 -12.07 6.25 -11.03
N SER A 33 -12.95 5.43 -10.46
CA SER A 33 -13.25 4.08 -10.94
C SER A 33 -14.69 4.04 -11.47
N PRO A 34 -14.95 3.42 -12.64
CA PRO A 34 -16.26 3.42 -13.27
C PRO A 34 -17.34 2.76 -12.43
N PHE A 35 -16.93 1.93 -11.49
CA PHE A 35 -17.88 1.29 -10.61
C PHE A 35 -17.26 0.58 -9.41
N VAL A 36 -17.74 0.87 -8.21
CA VAL A 36 -17.50 0.09 -7.00
C VAL A 36 -18.73 0.18 -6.08
N ALA A 37 -19.76 -0.62 -6.36
CA ALA A 37 -21.01 -0.53 -5.59
C ALA A 37 -21.01 -1.38 -4.34
N ASP A 38 -20.39 -2.56 -4.38
CA ASP A 38 -20.42 -3.51 -3.28
C ASP A 38 -19.10 -3.57 -2.49
N LEU A 39 -19.09 -4.37 -1.44
CA LEU A 39 -17.91 -4.61 -0.61
C LEU A 39 -17.26 -5.97 -0.88
N ASP A 40 -17.90 -6.81 -1.68
CA ASP A 40 -17.52 -8.21 -1.89
C ASP A 40 -17.02 -8.49 -3.32
N GLY A 41 -17.01 -7.50 -4.20
CA GLY A 41 -16.55 -7.64 -5.58
C GLY A 41 -17.50 -8.39 -6.51
N ARG A 42 -18.77 -8.50 -6.16
CA ARG A 42 -19.79 -9.24 -6.97
C ARG A 42 -20.34 -8.44 -8.14
N GLU A 43 -20.43 -7.14 -7.96
CA GLU A 43 -21.06 -6.22 -8.91
C GLU A 43 -20.03 -5.41 -9.68
N HIS A 44 -18.90 -6.03 -10.04
CA HIS A 44 -17.88 -5.39 -10.87
C HIS A 44 -18.39 -5.13 -12.27
N TRP A 45 -18.04 -3.96 -12.78
CA TRP A 45 -18.31 -3.60 -14.17
C TRP A 45 -17.06 -3.84 -15.03
N PHE A 46 -17.24 -4.57 -16.12
CA PHE A 46 -16.23 -4.79 -17.15
C PHE A 46 -16.75 -4.30 -18.49
N GLY A 47 -15.95 -3.51 -19.21
CA GLY A 47 -16.38 -2.96 -20.47
C GLY A 47 -15.46 -1.88 -20.99
N LEU A 48 -15.95 -1.21 -22.01
CA LEU A 48 -15.32 -0.06 -22.61
C LEU A 48 -15.90 1.22 -22.01
N CYS A 49 -15.05 2.15 -21.60
CA CYS A 49 -15.48 3.48 -21.14
C CYS A 49 -14.63 4.59 -21.75
N GLU A 50 -15.15 5.80 -21.71
CA GLU A 50 -14.48 6.99 -22.19
C GLU A 50 -14.48 8.08 -21.13
N TYR A 51 -13.33 8.74 -21.00
CA TYR A 51 -13.13 9.98 -20.29
C TYR A 51 -12.82 11.07 -21.29
N SER A 52 -13.59 12.13 -21.33
CA SER A 52 -13.44 13.25 -22.27
C SER A 52 -13.20 14.55 -21.52
N ARG A 53 -12.34 15.38 -22.06
CA ARG A 53 -12.03 16.69 -21.48
C ARG A 53 -11.64 17.69 -22.58
N GLN A 54 -12.07 18.95 -22.46
CA GLN A 54 -11.55 20.04 -23.26
C GLN A 54 -10.20 20.51 -22.72
N LEU A 55 -9.19 20.53 -23.58
CA LEU A 55 -7.88 21.11 -23.31
C LEU A 55 -7.72 22.38 -24.10
N GLN A 56 -7.50 23.49 -23.41
CA GLN A 56 -7.06 24.72 -24.02
C GLN A 56 -5.78 25.18 -23.35
N VAL A 57 -4.70 25.17 -24.12
CA VAL A 57 -3.38 25.59 -23.65
C VAL A 57 -2.89 26.73 -24.52
N PRO A 58 -2.11 27.68 -23.99
CA PRO A 58 -1.54 28.75 -24.80
C PRO A 58 -0.76 28.17 -25.98
N ARG A 59 -0.70 28.89 -27.10
CA ARG A 59 0.13 28.46 -28.23
C ARG A 59 1.55 28.13 -27.74
N SER A 60 2.09 27.00 -28.17
CA SER A 60 3.43 26.58 -27.74
C SER A 60 4.45 27.66 -28.07
N ALA A 61 5.27 28.02 -27.09
CA ALA A 61 6.51 28.73 -27.38
C ALA A 61 7.40 27.84 -28.23
N GLN A 62 8.24 28.46 -29.04
CA GLN A 62 9.19 27.72 -29.85
C GLN A 62 10.04 26.83 -28.93
N HIS A 63 10.10 25.52 -29.25
CA HIS A 63 10.89 24.52 -28.51
C HIS A 63 10.29 23.98 -27.19
N GLU A 64 9.04 24.26 -26.84
CA GLU A 64 8.34 23.58 -25.74
C GLU A 64 7.74 22.27 -26.19
N ARG A 65 7.77 21.27 -25.31
CA ARG A 65 7.07 19.99 -25.49
C ARG A 65 5.90 19.89 -24.52
N ARG A 66 4.85 19.22 -24.97
CA ARG A 66 3.64 18.97 -24.16
C ARG A 66 3.41 17.48 -24.07
N VAL A 67 3.54 16.98 -22.86
CA VAL A 67 3.48 15.54 -22.58
C VAL A 67 2.32 15.29 -21.64
N LEU A 68 1.36 14.47 -22.08
CA LEU A 68 0.33 13.93 -21.22
C LEU A 68 0.94 12.81 -20.38
N HIS A 69 0.87 12.93 -19.08
CA HIS A 69 1.25 11.89 -18.13
C HIS A 69 -0.01 11.30 -17.51
N VAL A 70 -0.20 9.99 -17.61
CA VAL A 70 -1.30 9.24 -17.01
C VAL A 70 -0.74 8.36 -15.91
N GLY A 71 -1.09 8.62 -14.66
CA GLY A 71 -0.52 7.93 -13.50
C GLY A 71 -0.88 6.44 -13.40
N ALA A 72 -2.08 6.06 -13.82
CA ALA A 72 -2.50 4.68 -14.10
C ALA A 72 -3.89 4.65 -14.75
N ALA A 73 -4.09 3.71 -15.66
CA ALA A 73 -5.37 3.46 -16.33
C ALA A 73 -5.58 1.95 -16.50
N MET A 74 -6.64 1.40 -15.94
CA MET A 74 -6.89 -0.04 -15.96
C MET A 74 -7.76 -0.40 -17.16
N HIS A 75 -7.26 -1.28 -18.07
CA HIS A 75 -5.86 -1.73 -18.18
C HIS A 75 -5.34 -1.53 -19.61
N THR A 76 -6.22 -1.33 -20.62
CA THR A 76 -5.85 -0.93 -21.98
C THR A 76 -6.39 0.46 -22.25
N ALA A 77 -5.53 1.39 -22.62
CA ALA A 77 -5.89 2.79 -22.86
C ALA A 77 -5.59 3.21 -24.30
N THR A 78 -6.53 3.90 -24.94
CA THR A 78 -6.32 4.61 -26.20
C THR A 78 -6.47 6.10 -25.97
N VAL A 79 -5.47 6.88 -26.37
CA VAL A 79 -5.45 8.34 -26.26
C VAL A 79 -5.81 8.96 -27.60
N LEU A 80 -6.86 9.78 -27.61
CA LEU A 80 -7.32 10.47 -28.81
C LEU A 80 -7.36 12.00 -28.56
N VAL A 81 -6.99 12.76 -29.58
CA VAL A 81 -7.17 14.21 -29.62
C VAL A 81 -7.98 14.54 -30.88
N ASP A 82 -9.12 15.22 -30.71
CA ASP A 82 -10.09 15.54 -31.77
C ASP A 82 -10.50 14.34 -32.62
N GLY A 83 -10.66 13.20 -31.95
CA GLY A 83 -11.04 11.93 -32.57
C GLY A 83 -9.90 11.18 -33.26
N ARG A 84 -8.69 11.75 -33.36
CA ARG A 84 -7.51 11.09 -33.92
C ARG A 84 -6.79 10.31 -32.81
N GLU A 85 -6.57 9.02 -33.02
CA GLU A 85 -5.73 8.19 -32.15
C GLU A 85 -4.26 8.62 -32.24
N LEU A 86 -3.66 8.92 -31.08
CA LEU A 86 -2.25 9.28 -30.96
C LEU A 86 -1.41 8.19 -30.34
N ALA A 87 -1.97 7.43 -29.39
CA ALA A 87 -1.25 6.37 -28.70
C ALA A 87 -2.18 5.31 -28.16
N ARG A 88 -1.62 4.10 -27.96
CA ARG A 88 -2.24 3.01 -27.23
C ARG A 88 -1.27 2.48 -26.18
N HIS A 89 -1.80 2.19 -25.00
CA HIS A 89 -1.05 1.64 -23.87
C HIS A 89 -1.74 0.36 -23.38
N GLU A 90 -0.94 -0.67 -23.06
CA GLU A 90 -1.38 -1.92 -22.44
C GLU A 90 -0.63 -2.09 -21.10
N GLY A 91 -1.37 -2.06 -20.00
CA GLY A 91 -0.84 -2.16 -18.63
C GLY A 91 -1.66 -1.32 -17.65
N GLY A 92 -2.04 -1.90 -16.51
CA GLY A 92 -3.01 -1.28 -15.61
C GLY A 92 -2.42 -0.53 -14.41
N TYR A 93 -1.15 -0.76 -14.07
CA TYR A 93 -0.62 -0.40 -12.74
C TYR A 93 0.49 0.64 -12.75
N LEU A 94 1.11 0.86 -13.90
CA LEU A 94 2.24 1.76 -14.07
C LEU A 94 1.87 2.97 -14.94
N PRO A 95 2.54 4.11 -14.78
CA PRO A 95 2.24 5.30 -15.57
C PRO A 95 2.73 5.17 -17.01
N PHE A 96 2.13 5.95 -17.90
CA PHE A 96 2.58 6.12 -19.27
C PHE A 96 2.45 7.58 -19.71
N GLU A 97 3.16 7.92 -20.77
CA GLU A 97 3.19 9.27 -21.31
C GLU A 97 2.90 9.29 -22.81
N VAL A 98 2.26 10.37 -23.26
CA VAL A 98 1.96 10.62 -24.67
C VAL A 98 2.36 12.02 -25.06
N ASP A 99 3.16 12.17 -26.11
CA ASP A 99 3.53 13.46 -26.65
C ASP A 99 2.36 14.10 -27.40
N LEU A 100 1.88 15.22 -26.89
CA LEU A 100 0.79 16.02 -27.48
C LEU A 100 1.32 17.32 -28.10
N THR A 101 2.63 17.49 -28.28
CA THR A 101 3.24 18.76 -28.73
C THR A 101 2.63 19.25 -30.02
N ASP A 102 2.59 18.42 -31.06
CA ASP A 102 2.05 18.79 -32.36
C ASP A 102 0.52 18.95 -32.34
N ALA A 103 -0.16 18.10 -31.56
CA ALA A 103 -1.63 18.12 -31.47
C ALA A 103 -2.17 19.37 -30.76
N LEU A 104 -1.37 20.00 -29.89
CA LEU A 104 -1.76 21.18 -29.11
C LEU A 104 -0.96 22.45 -29.52
N ALA A 105 -0.34 22.48 -30.69
CA ALA A 105 0.58 23.56 -31.09
C ALA A 105 -0.11 24.89 -31.43
N ASP A 106 -1.35 24.86 -31.87
CA ASP A 106 -2.06 26.02 -32.45
C ASP A 106 -2.69 26.94 -31.38
N GLY A 107 -2.83 26.47 -30.14
CA GLY A 107 -3.38 27.27 -29.02
C GLY A 107 -4.90 27.33 -28.95
N VAL A 108 -5.61 26.56 -29.77
CA VAL A 108 -7.08 26.44 -29.71
C VAL A 108 -7.50 25.35 -28.72
N ALA A 109 -8.80 25.25 -28.47
CA ALA A 109 -9.35 24.20 -27.63
C ALA A 109 -9.41 22.87 -28.41
N HIS A 110 -8.92 21.81 -27.81
CA HIS A 110 -8.92 20.44 -28.34
C HIS A 110 -9.68 19.50 -27.41
N THR A 111 -10.31 18.48 -27.96
CA THR A 111 -10.97 17.43 -27.18
C THR A 111 -10.03 16.28 -26.96
N LEU A 112 -9.57 16.09 -25.71
CA LEU A 112 -8.82 14.92 -25.28
C LEU A 112 -9.82 13.83 -24.87
N VAL A 113 -9.64 12.62 -25.39
CA VAL A 113 -10.40 11.43 -24.99
C VAL A 113 -9.44 10.31 -24.58
N LEU A 114 -9.66 9.75 -23.40
CA LEU A 114 -9.02 8.53 -22.92
C LEU A 114 -10.08 7.42 -22.94
N ARG A 115 -9.92 6.48 -23.86
CA ARG A 115 -10.80 5.30 -24.01
C ARG A 115 -10.14 4.12 -23.31
N LEU A 116 -10.82 3.51 -22.35
CA LEU A 116 -10.30 2.43 -21.53
C LEU A 116 -11.13 1.16 -21.69
N ASP A 117 -10.43 0.02 -21.69
CA ASP A 117 -11.02 -1.32 -21.67
C ASP A 117 -10.45 -2.10 -20.49
N ASN A 118 -11.31 -2.61 -19.59
CA ASN A 118 -10.91 -3.37 -18.41
C ASN A 118 -11.42 -4.83 -18.41
N ARG A 119 -11.85 -5.35 -19.59
CA ARG A 119 -12.27 -6.75 -19.72
C ARG A 119 -11.08 -7.69 -19.64
N ASP A 120 -11.34 -8.96 -19.28
CA ASP A 120 -10.32 -10.01 -19.26
C ASP A 120 -9.43 -10.00 -20.49
N ASN A 121 -8.11 -10.01 -20.29
CA ASN A 121 -7.13 -10.02 -21.35
C ASN A 121 -5.90 -10.83 -20.91
N ALA A 122 -5.75 -12.03 -21.50
CA ALA A 122 -4.68 -12.95 -21.15
C ALA A 122 -3.26 -12.47 -21.54
N ASP A 123 -3.15 -11.44 -22.38
CA ASP A 123 -1.88 -10.87 -22.82
C ASP A 123 -1.39 -9.70 -21.94
N VAL A 124 -2.27 -9.14 -21.09
CA VAL A 124 -1.96 -7.99 -20.24
C VAL A 124 -1.96 -8.43 -18.76
N PRO A 125 -0.85 -8.33 -18.02
CA PRO A 125 -0.80 -8.70 -16.61
C PRO A 125 -1.87 -7.97 -15.76
N PRO A 126 -2.55 -8.70 -14.83
CA PRO A 126 -2.28 -10.03 -14.32
C PRO A 126 -2.70 -11.20 -15.23
N GLY A 127 -3.42 -10.99 -16.31
CA GLY A 127 -3.73 -11.96 -17.36
C GLY A 127 -4.71 -13.07 -17.01
N LYS A 128 -4.81 -13.47 -15.74
CA LYS A 128 -5.75 -14.46 -15.25
C LYS A 128 -7.18 -13.91 -15.34
N PRO A 129 -8.19 -14.68 -15.75
CA PRO A 129 -9.56 -14.23 -15.77
C PRO A 129 -10.00 -13.72 -14.38
N TYR A 130 -10.75 -12.61 -14.34
CA TYR A 130 -11.21 -12.01 -13.10
C TYR A 130 -11.92 -13.01 -12.18
N ALA A 131 -12.83 -13.81 -12.72
CA ALA A 131 -13.57 -14.81 -11.96
C ALA A 131 -12.72 -15.95 -11.36
N GLU A 132 -11.43 -15.99 -11.65
CA GLU A 132 -10.46 -16.96 -11.13
C GLU A 132 -9.35 -16.29 -10.30
N LEU A 133 -9.37 -14.95 -10.17
CA LEU A 133 -8.31 -14.17 -9.54
C LEU A 133 -8.55 -14.00 -8.03
N ASP A 134 -7.49 -14.07 -7.24
CA ASP A 134 -7.55 -13.90 -5.77
C ASP A 134 -7.69 -12.44 -5.31
N PHE A 135 -7.73 -11.50 -6.20
CA PHE A 135 -7.97 -10.09 -5.90
C PHE A 135 -8.82 -9.45 -6.99
N CYS A 136 -9.37 -8.28 -6.69
CA CYS A 136 -10.11 -7.50 -7.67
C CYS A 136 -9.21 -6.51 -8.36
N TRP A 137 -9.43 -6.25 -9.66
CA TRP A 137 -8.97 -5.01 -10.29
C TRP A 137 -10.16 -4.10 -10.57
N TYR A 138 -9.91 -2.81 -10.54
CA TYR A 138 -10.93 -1.78 -10.69
C TYR A 138 -10.58 -0.91 -11.89
N GLY A 139 -11.48 -0.80 -12.86
CA GLY A 139 -11.28 -0.02 -14.08
C GLY A 139 -11.12 1.47 -13.84
N GLY A 140 -10.86 2.20 -14.89
CA GLY A 140 -10.87 3.66 -14.95
C GLY A 140 -9.51 4.34 -14.79
N LEU A 141 -9.57 5.67 -14.74
CA LEU A 141 -8.44 6.54 -14.40
C LEU A 141 -8.35 6.65 -12.88
N TYR A 142 -7.77 5.65 -12.26
CA TYR A 142 -7.76 5.53 -10.79
C TYR A 142 -6.54 6.21 -10.12
N ARG A 143 -5.72 6.92 -10.92
CA ARG A 143 -4.68 7.85 -10.48
C ARG A 143 -4.78 9.13 -11.29
N GLY A 144 -4.03 10.16 -10.89
CA GLY A 144 -4.05 11.47 -11.52
C GLY A 144 -3.57 11.49 -12.97
N VAL A 145 -3.99 12.52 -13.69
CA VAL A 145 -3.55 12.85 -15.06
C VAL A 145 -2.97 14.25 -15.06
N GLU A 146 -1.83 14.44 -15.73
CA GLU A 146 -1.11 15.71 -15.80
C GLU A 146 -0.78 16.06 -17.26
N LEU A 147 -0.80 17.33 -17.57
CA LEU A 147 -0.15 17.88 -18.75
C LEU A 147 1.14 18.57 -18.34
N ARG A 148 2.27 18.02 -18.78
CA ARG A 148 3.61 18.52 -18.49
C ARG A 148 4.12 19.34 -19.67
N THR A 149 4.47 20.59 -19.44
CA THR A 149 5.17 21.44 -20.42
C THR A 149 6.64 21.39 -20.10
N LEU A 150 7.44 20.84 -21.02
CA LEU A 150 8.87 20.63 -20.86
C LEU A 150 9.63 21.55 -21.81
N PRO A 151 10.79 22.09 -21.40
CA PRO A 151 11.71 22.80 -22.32
C PRO A 151 12.30 21.81 -23.32
N ALA A 152 12.82 22.31 -24.42
CA ALA A 152 13.47 21.47 -25.44
C ALA A 152 14.68 20.70 -24.88
N LEU A 153 15.47 21.35 -24.05
CA LEU A 153 16.55 20.72 -23.30
C LEU A 153 16.01 20.37 -21.90
N HIS A 154 15.82 19.08 -21.61
CA HIS A 154 15.15 18.63 -20.40
C HIS A 154 15.70 17.32 -19.84
N ILE A 155 15.44 17.09 -18.56
CA ILE A 155 15.58 15.79 -17.89
C ILE A 155 14.43 14.91 -18.38
N THR A 156 14.74 13.72 -18.88
CA THR A 156 13.71 12.80 -19.40
C THR A 156 12.89 12.19 -18.26
N GLU A 157 11.75 11.60 -18.59
CA GLU A 157 11.02 10.74 -17.65
C GLU A 157 11.65 9.34 -17.58
N ALA A 158 11.61 8.77 -16.39
CA ALA A 158 12.31 7.50 -16.12
C ALA A 158 11.75 6.33 -16.96
N ILE A 159 10.44 6.25 -17.14
CA ILE A 159 9.79 5.16 -17.86
C ILE A 159 9.82 5.41 -19.36
N SER A 160 9.26 6.55 -19.82
CA SER A 160 9.06 6.84 -21.24
C SER A 160 10.37 7.09 -22.01
N ALA A 161 11.47 7.38 -21.33
CA ALA A 161 12.78 7.45 -21.97
C ALA A 161 13.22 6.12 -22.59
N GLY A 162 12.74 4.98 -22.07
CA GLY A 162 13.08 3.64 -22.58
C GLY A 162 14.54 3.23 -22.31
N GLU A 163 15.29 3.99 -21.52
CA GLU A 163 16.70 3.78 -21.28
C GLU A 163 16.98 2.76 -20.18
N VAL A 164 17.60 1.65 -20.52
CA VAL A 164 17.97 0.60 -19.57
C VAL A 164 19.01 1.10 -18.57
N GLY A 165 18.74 0.93 -17.28
CA GLY A 165 19.59 1.42 -16.21
C GLY A 165 19.78 2.94 -16.21
N GLY A 166 18.85 3.68 -16.85
CA GLY A 166 18.89 5.12 -17.02
C GLY A 166 17.50 5.74 -17.04
N GLY A 167 17.35 6.83 -17.83
CA GLY A 167 16.11 7.62 -17.89
C GLY A 167 15.86 8.43 -16.62
N GLY A 168 15.38 9.66 -16.76
CA GLY A 168 15.10 10.52 -15.63
C GLY A 168 16.33 10.80 -14.74
N VAL A 169 16.07 10.78 -13.44
CA VAL A 169 17.10 10.85 -12.38
C VAL A 169 17.16 9.52 -11.64
N SER A 170 18.34 8.98 -11.44
CA SER A 170 18.60 7.81 -10.63
C SER A 170 19.63 8.14 -9.55
N LEU A 171 19.25 8.01 -8.29
CA LEU A 171 20.11 8.20 -7.13
C LEU A 171 20.39 6.86 -6.47
N ARG A 172 21.64 6.62 -6.10
CA ARG A 172 22.03 5.37 -5.45
C ARG A 172 23.12 5.59 -4.41
N THR A 173 22.93 5.08 -3.22
CA THR A 173 23.96 5.06 -2.18
C THR A 173 25.01 3.99 -2.52
N LEU A 174 26.22 4.40 -2.84
CA LEU A 174 27.35 3.49 -3.14
C LEU A 174 28.00 2.96 -1.87
N ALA A 175 28.19 3.85 -0.89
CA ALA A 175 28.71 3.53 0.43
C ALA A 175 28.07 4.43 1.46
N ALA A 176 27.86 3.94 2.67
CA ALA A 176 27.35 4.74 3.77
C ALA A 176 27.71 4.10 5.12
N ASP A 177 28.15 4.96 6.04
CA ASP A 177 28.29 4.69 7.46
C ASP A 177 27.94 5.96 8.26
N ALA A 178 28.13 5.94 9.58
CA ALA A 178 27.84 7.09 10.44
C ALA A 178 28.77 8.30 10.20
N ALA A 179 29.93 8.11 9.57
CA ALA A 179 30.92 9.17 9.32
C ALA A 179 30.76 9.78 7.94
N SER A 180 30.42 8.98 6.94
CA SER A 180 30.39 9.41 5.54
C SER A 180 29.43 8.61 4.68
N ALA A 181 28.99 9.21 3.57
CA ALA A 181 28.33 8.47 2.49
C ALA A 181 28.76 9.01 1.13
N THR A 182 28.66 8.13 0.13
CA THR A 182 28.80 8.47 -1.29
C THR A 182 27.52 8.10 -2.02
N VAL A 183 26.92 9.08 -2.69
CA VAL A 183 25.72 8.93 -3.50
C VAL A 183 26.06 9.14 -4.96
N SER A 184 25.76 8.17 -5.80
CA SER A 184 25.82 8.31 -7.26
C SER A 184 24.53 8.94 -7.76
N ALA A 185 24.63 9.98 -8.58
CA ALA A 185 23.54 10.59 -9.32
C ALA A 185 23.77 10.37 -10.82
N LYS A 186 22.79 9.75 -11.50
CA LYS A 186 22.77 9.56 -12.94
C LYS A 186 21.56 10.30 -13.50
N VAL A 187 21.81 11.30 -14.35
CA VAL A 187 20.80 12.19 -14.92
C VAL A 187 20.76 12.00 -16.43
N HIS A 188 19.61 11.66 -16.99
CA HIS A 188 19.43 11.51 -18.42
C HIS A 188 18.83 12.77 -19.03
N VAL A 189 19.61 13.46 -19.87
CA VAL A 189 19.25 14.75 -20.49
C VAL A 189 19.03 14.55 -21.97
N ARG A 190 17.94 15.12 -22.50
CA ARG A 190 17.61 15.10 -23.93
C ARG A 190 17.52 16.51 -24.50
N ASN A 191 18.10 16.69 -25.68
CA ASN A 191 17.91 17.87 -26.51
C ASN A 191 16.86 17.54 -27.60
N ALA A 192 15.64 17.99 -27.43
CA ALA A 192 14.55 17.86 -28.41
C ALA A 192 14.48 19.03 -29.38
N ASP A 193 15.45 19.97 -29.32
CA ASP A 193 15.56 21.11 -30.21
C ASP A 193 16.15 20.72 -31.60
N ALA A 194 15.99 21.62 -32.56
CA ALA A 194 16.59 21.51 -33.90
C ALA A 194 18.04 22.03 -33.95
N VAL A 195 18.55 22.61 -32.85
CA VAL A 195 19.90 23.16 -32.75
C VAL A 195 20.71 22.51 -31.62
N PRO A 196 22.05 22.46 -31.71
CA PRO A 196 22.88 22.00 -30.60
C PRO A 196 22.71 22.90 -29.37
N ARG A 197 22.70 22.28 -28.18
CA ARG A 197 22.57 22.96 -26.89
C ARG A 197 23.79 22.71 -26.02
N ARG A 198 24.25 23.76 -25.30
CA ARG A 198 25.36 23.69 -24.35
C ARG A 198 24.80 23.84 -22.94
N PHE A 199 25.15 22.88 -22.07
CA PHE A 199 24.57 22.84 -20.73
C PHE A 199 25.56 22.28 -19.69
N ARG A 200 25.16 22.48 -18.42
CA ARG A 200 25.73 21.83 -17.24
C ARG A 200 24.59 21.25 -16.41
N VAL A 201 24.88 20.22 -15.64
CA VAL A 201 23.92 19.63 -14.69
C VAL A 201 24.47 19.83 -13.29
N GLN A 202 23.63 20.40 -12.41
CA GLN A 202 23.88 20.47 -10.98
C GLN A 202 22.99 19.48 -10.27
N VAL A 203 23.56 18.78 -9.28
CA VAL A 203 22.82 17.94 -8.34
C VAL A 203 23.11 18.42 -6.94
N GLU A 204 22.09 18.74 -6.19
CA GLU A 204 22.16 19.17 -4.81
C GLU A 204 21.37 18.22 -3.93
N LEU A 205 21.93 17.82 -2.79
CA LEU A 205 21.22 17.14 -1.73
C LEU A 205 20.98 18.12 -0.59
N LEU A 206 19.73 18.29 -0.23
CA LEU A 206 19.31 19.18 0.85
C LEU A 206 18.76 18.36 2.01
N ARG A 207 19.00 18.84 3.23
CA ARG A 207 18.34 18.37 4.42
C ARG A 207 17.82 19.54 5.24
N ASP A 208 16.56 19.49 5.60
CA ASP A 208 15.87 20.57 6.32
C ASP A 208 16.07 21.96 5.64
N GLY A 209 16.03 21.96 4.30
CA GLY A 209 16.22 23.15 3.45
C GLY A 209 17.68 23.61 3.30
N LEU A 210 18.65 22.91 3.90
CA LEU A 210 20.09 23.25 3.81
C LEU A 210 20.82 22.31 2.86
N ILE A 211 21.62 22.84 1.95
CA ILE A 211 22.47 22.06 1.04
C ILE A 211 23.53 21.35 1.87
N VAL A 212 23.52 20.01 1.86
CA VAL A 212 24.50 19.15 2.55
C VAL A 212 25.54 18.56 1.61
N SER A 213 25.27 18.55 0.29
CA SER A 213 26.22 18.18 -0.76
C SER A 213 25.76 18.79 -2.08
N SER A 214 26.69 19.20 -2.92
CA SER A 214 26.42 19.77 -4.25
C SER A 214 27.54 19.42 -5.21
N VAL A 215 27.15 19.10 -6.45
CA VAL A 215 28.11 18.85 -7.54
C VAL A 215 27.60 19.45 -8.85
N LEU A 216 28.46 20.12 -9.57
CA LEU A 216 28.19 20.70 -10.89
C LEU A 216 29.04 20.01 -11.95
N SER A 217 28.41 19.51 -13.02
CA SER A 217 29.11 18.89 -14.14
C SER A 217 29.95 19.89 -14.93
N GLY A 218 30.95 19.39 -15.67
CA GLY A 218 31.56 20.16 -16.75
C GLY A 218 30.57 20.51 -17.84
N GLN A 219 30.89 21.54 -18.64
CA GLN A 219 30.04 21.92 -19.78
C GLN A 219 29.99 20.81 -20.83
N ARG A 220 28.81 20.52 -21.33
CA ARG A 220 28.54 19.56 -22.40
C ARG A 220 27.84 20.27 -23.58
N GLU A 221 27.99 19.70 -24.77
CA GLU A 221 27.20 20.06 -25.94
C GLU A 221 26.44 18.84 -26.44
N LEU A 222 25.15 18.98 -26.71
CA LEU A 222 24.28 17.93 -27.13
C LEU A 222 23.64 18.29 -28.46
N ALA A 223 23.85 17.43 -29.47
CA ALA A 223 23.30 17.59 -30.81
C ALA A 223 21.76 17.55 -30.83
N PRO A 224 21.12 18.08 -31.88
CA PRO A 224 19.67 17.95 -32.07
C PRO A 224 19.18 16.52 -31.97
N GLY A 225 18.08 16.28 -31.22
CA GLY A 225 17.46 14.98 -31.03
C GLY A 225 18.25 13.99 -30.17
N ALA A 226 19.46 14.30 -29.76
CA ALA A 226 20.32 13.42 -28.98
C ALA A 226 19.96 13.44 -27.50
N ALA A 227 20.39 12.38 -26.78
CA ALA A 227 20.32 12.29 -25.35
C ALA A 227 21.66 11.79 -24.77
N VAL A 228 21.90 12.07 -23.48
CA VAL A 228 23.16 11.70 -22.80
C VAL A 228 22.91 11.48 -21.31
N HIS A 229 23.69 10.57 -20.71
CA HIS A 229 23.78 10.43 -19.27
C HIS A 229 24.88 11.32 -18.69
N ILE A 230 24.56 12.03 -17.63
CA ILE A 230 25.52 12.75 -16.78
C ILE A 230 25.60 12.01 -15.46
N GLU A 231 26.76 11.45 -15.17
CA GLU A 231 27.01 10.71 -13.93
C GLU A 231 27.91 11.54 -13.01
N GLN A 232 27.53 11.64 -11.75
CA GLN A 232 28.18 12.44 -10.72
C GLN A 232 28.14 11.73 -9.38
N GLU A 233 29.15 11.97 -8.53
CA GLU A 233 29.16 11.44 -7.17
C GLU A 233 29.10 12.61 -6.17
N LEU A 234 28.25 12.47 -5.16
CA LEU A 234 28.08 13.39 -4.06
C LEU A 234 28.63 12.76 -2.79
N ALA A 235 29.51 13.45 -2.11
CA ALA A 235 30.03 13.05 -0.82
C ALA A 235 29.26 13.74 0.31
N LEU A 236 28.89 12.98 1.32
CA LEU A 236 28.21 13.46 2.52
C LEU A 236 29.07 13.18 3.76
N THR A 237 29.20 14.17 4.63
CA THR A 237 29.87 14.03 5.93
C THR A 237 28.80 13.91 7.01
N LYS A 238 28.90 12.88 7.87
CA LYS A 238 27.93 12.57 8.92
C LYS A 238 26.51 12.55 8.38
N PRO A 239 26.21 11.68 7.38
CA PRO A 239 24.91 11.65 6.74
C PRO A 239 23.83 11.24 7.73
N ALA A 240 22.63 11.78 7.53
CA ALA A 240 21.46 11.26 8.20
C ALA A 240 20.98 10.02 7.42
N LEU A 241 21.25 8.85 7.96
CA LEU A 241 20.89 7.59 7.31
C LEU A 241 19.40 7.30 7.51
N TRP A 242 18.78 6.82 6.43
CA TRP A 242 17.41 6.31 6.51
C TRP A 242 17.39 4.90 7.11
N SER A 243 16.49 4.67 8.05
CA SER A 243 16.18 3.36 8.61
C SER A 243 14.72 3.30 9.07
N PRO A 244 14.13 2.12 9.33
CA PRO A 244 12.77 2.00 9.88
C PRO A 244 12.55 2.77 11.19
N ALA A 245 13.57 2.86 12.04
CA ALA A 245 13.49 3.60 13.31
C ALA A 245 13.72 5.11 13.12
N SER A 246 14.49 5.51 12.11
CA SER A 246 14.82 6.91 11.82
C SER A 246 14.79 7.16 10.31
N PRO A 247 13.59 7.37 9.71
CA PRO A 247 13.43 7.49 8.25
C PRO A 247 13.81 8.87 7.74
N ALA A 248 15.11 9.18 7.84
CA ALA A 248 15.67 10.45 7.43
C ALA A 248 15.69 10.58 5.90
N LEU A 249 14.97 11.54 5.36
CA LEU A 249 14.93 11.84 3.94
C LEU A 249 15.70 13.12 3.62
N HIS A 250 16.31 13.13 2.46
CA HIS A 250 16.90 14.28 1.81
C HIS A 250 16.03 14.69 0.63
N GLU A 251 16.07 15.95 0.26
CA GLU A 251 15.58 16.43 -1.02
C GLU A 251 16.75 16.48 -2.00
N ALA A 252 16.61 15.88 -3.17
CA ALA A 252 17.56 16.01 -4.26
C ALA A 252 16.99 16.96 -5.30
N VAL A 253 17.69 18.05 -5.56
CA VAL A 253 17.37 19.02 -6.62
C VAL A 253 18.36 18.86 -7.75
N VAL A 254 17.86 18.58 -8.94
CA VAL A 254 18.63 18.38 -10.16
C VAL A 254 18.27 19.46 -11.15
N SER A 255 19.23 20.33 -11.51
CA SER A 255 19.01 21.48 -12.39
C SER A 255 19.87 21.41 -13.64
N ILE A 256 19.31 21.74 -14.79
CA ILE A 256 20.01 21.95 -16.05
C ILE A 256 20.23 23.44 -16.27
N PHE A 257 21.49 23.83 -16.49
CA PHE A 257 21.88 25.20 -16.78
C PHE A 257 22.27 25.38 -18.23
N GLU A 258 21.75 26.40 -18.90
CA GLU A 258 22.30 27.00 -20.12
C GLU A 258 22.92 28.36 -19.75
N GLY A 259 24.26 28.45 -19.80
CA GLY A 259 24.98 29.59 -19.20
C GLY A 259 24.71 29.65 -17.68
N GLU A 260 24.10 30.73 -17.23
CA GLU A 260 23.69 30.93 -15.82
C GLU A 260 22.19 30.75 -15.58
N GLN A 261 21.44 30.40 -16.62
CA GLN A 261 19.98 30.22 -16.53
C GLN A 261 19.64 28.76 -16.28
N VAL A 262 18.77 28.50 -15.29
CA VAL A 262 18.13 27.19 -15.10
C VAL A 262 17.05 27.04 -16.17
N VAL A 263 17.16 26.00 -16.98
CA VAL A 263 16.20 25.69 -18.06
C VAL A 263 15.27 24.55 -17.69
N ASP A 264 15.73 23.57 -16.93
CA ASP A 264 14.92 22.50 -16.38
C ASP A 264 15.36 22.14 -14.96
N GLU A 265 14.43 21.70 -14.13
CA GLU A 265 14.68 21.34 -12.74
C GLU A 265 13.74 20.22 -12.28
N ARG A 266 14.28 19.30 -11.49
CA ARG A 266 13.54 18.21 -10.85
C ARG A 266 13.91 18.13 -9.38
N ALA A 267 12.90 18.10 -8.51
CA ALA A 267 13.05 17.80 -7.09
C ALA A 267 12.47 16.42 -6.78
N LEU A 268 13.19 15.62 -6.01
CA LEU A 268 12.74 14.29 -5.57
C LEU A 268 13.25 14.00 -4.15
N ARG A 269 12.51 13.16 -3.42
CA ARG A 269 12.94 12.69 -2.10
C ARG A 269 13.89 11.51 -2.24
N PHE A 270 14.87 11.43 -1.36
CA PHE A 270 15.88 10.37 -1.36
C PHE A 270 16.34 10.04 0.07
N GLY A 271 16.44 8.74 0.39
CA GLY A 271 16.99 8.26 1.65
C GLY A 271 18.38 7.64 1.46
N VAL A 272 19.37 8.15 2.19
CA VAL A 272 20.72 7.57 2.19
C VAL A 272 20.71 6.30 3.02
N ARG A 273 20.78 5.14 2.36
CA ARG A 273 20.68 3.82 3.03
C ARG A 273 21.32 2.71 2.21
N ARG A 274 21.66 1.59 2.87
CA ARG A 274 22.09 0.35 2.22
C ARG A 274 21.34 -0.83 2.83
N PHE A 275 20.79 -1.69 1.97
CA PHE A 275 20.16 -2.95 2.36
C PHE A 275 21.08 -4.11 2.07
N GLY A 276 21.00 -5.16 2.88
CA GLY A 276 21.69 -6.42 2.65
C GLY A 276 20.84 -7.63 3.03
N PHE A 277 20.97 -8.69 2.24
CA PHE A 277 20.28 -9.96 2.44
C PHE A 277 21.31 -11.09 2.39
N SER A 278 21.36 -11.90 3.44
CA SER A 278 22.12 -13.14 3.44
C SER A 278 21.49 -14.15 4.39
N ARG A 279 21.72 -15.44 4.13
CA ARG A 279 21.21 -16.50 4.99
C ARG A 279 21.74 -16.42 6.42
N SER A 280 23.02 -16.17 6.59
CA SER A 280 23.68 -16.13 7.91
C SER A 280 23.58 -14.75 8.58
N GLY A 281 23.68 -13.66 7.80
CA GLY A 281 23.64 -12.29 8.29
C GLY A 281 22.22 -11.74 8.48
N GLY A 282 21.21 -12.39 7.90
CA GLY A 282 19.83 -11.90 7.93
C GLY A 282 19.58 -10.74 6.99
N PHE A 283 18.56 -9.96 7.29
CA PHE A 283 18.30 -8.66 6.67
C PHE A 283 19.07 -7.58 7.43
N THR A 284 19.74 -6.72 6.72
CA THR A 284 20.49 -5.59 7.31
C THR A 284 20.10 -4.27 6.68
N VAL A 285 20.09 -3.21 7.50
CA VAL A 285 19.96 -1.82 7.08
C VAL A 285 21.17 -1.06 7.59
N ASN A 286 21.95 -0.46 6.70
CA ASN A 286 23.19 0.27 7.03
C ASN A 286 24.19 -0.58 7.82
N GLY A 287 24.24 -1.90 7.56
CA GLY A 287 25.08 -2.86 8.27
C GLY A 287 24.52 -3.39 9.59
N GLU A 288 23.45 -2.80 10.12
CA GLU A 288 22.77 -3.29 11.31
C GLU A 288 21.77 -4.38 10.95
N ARG A 289 21.80 -5.51 11.67
CA ARG A 289 20.86 -6.61 11.47
C ARG A 289 19.51 -6.27 12.09
N LEU A 290 18.46 -6.34 11.30
CA LEU A 290 17.08 -6.13 11.74
C LEU A 290 16.23 -7.38 11.46
N ARG A 291 15.24 -7.59 12.32
CA ARG A 291 14.14 -8.52 12.09
C ARG A 291 12.84 -7.72 12.12
N LEU A 292 12.24 -7.53 10.97
CA LEU A 292 11.03 -6.73 10.82
C LEU A 292 9.80 -7.62 10.85
N ARG A 293 8.73 -7.12 11.42
CA ARG A 293 7.39 -7.69 11.33
C ARG A 293 6.72 -7.13 10.10
N GLY A 294 6.18 -8.00 9.28
CA GLY A 294 5.61 -7.63 8.02
C GLY A 294 4.16 -8.02 7.83
N THR A 295 3.55 -7.39 6.85
CA THR A 295 2.21 -7.69 6.38
C THR A 295 2.12 -7.56 4.87
N ASN A 296 1.02 -8.04 4.31
CA ASN A 296 0.66 -7.86 2.91
C ASN A 296 -0.45 -6.82 2.77
N ARG A 297 -0.48 -6.09 1.66
CA ARG A 297 -1.52 -5.10 1.37
C ARG A 297 -2.07 -5.25 -0.03
N HIS A 298 -3.41 -5.36 -0.16
CA HIS A 298 -4.14 -4.99 -1.36
C HIS A 298 -4.51 -3.50 -1.29
N GLN A 299 -4.38 -2.75 -2.40
CA GLN A 299 -4.56 -1.28 -2.37
C GLN A 299 -6.02 -0.83 -2.46
N GLU A 300 -6.99 -1.72 -2.38
CA GLU A 300 -8.39 -1.33 -2.47
C GLU A 300 -8.91 -0.63 -1.20
N PHE A 301 -9.85 0.27 -1.41
CA PHE A 301 -10.62 0.91 -0.35
C PHE A 301 -12.11 0.70 -0.61
N PRO A 302 -12.92 0.48 0.44
CA PRO A 302 -14.35 0.18 0.26
C PRO A 302 -15.03 1.24 -0.59
N ARG A 303 -15.91 0.81 -1.49
CA ARG A 303 -16.74 1.67 -2.37
C ARG A 303 -16.00 2.49 -3.44
N VAL A 304 -14.68 2.62 -3.38
CA VAL A 304 -13.90 3.36 -4.39
C VAL A 304 -12.82 2.53 -5.09
N GLY A 305 -12.61 1.28 -4.64
CA GLY A 305 -11.60 0.39 -5.22
C GLY A 305 -10.20 1.00 -5.20
N TYR A 306 -9.54 1.08 -6.34
CA TYR A 306 -8.21 1.67 -6.47
C TYR A 306 -8.18 3.20 -6.56
N ALA A 307 -9.36 3.85 -6.68
CA ALA A 307 -9.46 5.31 -6.79
C ALA A 307 -9.29 6.01 -5.42
N MET A 308 -8.22 5.66 -4.72
CA MET A 308 -7.85 6.23 -3.42
C MET A 308 -7.02 7.50 -3.59
N PRO A 309 -7.45 8.64 -3.03
CA PRO A 309 -6.65 9.85 -2.98
C PRO A 309 -5.43 9.70 -2.06
N ARG A 310 -4.47 10.63 -2.20
CA ARG A 310 -3.21 10.65 -1.45
C ARG A 310 -3.39 10.51 0.06
N ALA A 311 -4.27 11.30 0.69
CA ALA A 311 -4.47 11.24 2.13
C ALA A 311 -4.93 9.85 2.62
N ALA A 312 -5.79 9.16 1.85
CA ALA A 312 -6.23 7.80 2.18
C ALA A 312 -5.08 6.78 2.08
N GLN A 313 -4.16 6.92 1.12
CA GLN A 313 -2.95 6.10 1.00
C GLN A 313 -2.02 6.29 2.22
N TRP A 314 -1.83 7.53 2.66
CA TRP A 314 -1.04 7.85 3.86
C TRP A 314 -1.67 7.29 5.14
N ARG A 315 -3.00 7.35 5.27
CA ARG A 315 -3.71 6.74 6.41
C ARG A 315 -3.51 5.23 6.47
N ASP A 316 -3.55 4.54 5.31
CA ASP A 316 -3.28 3.10 5.27
C ASP A 316 -1.85 2.77 5.73
N ALA A 317 -0.83 3.51 5.26
CA ALA A 317 0.55 3.33 5.72
C ALA A 317 0.70 3.58 7.23
N ARG A 318 0.05 4.64 7.75
CA ARG A 318 0.04 4.92 9.19
C ARG A 318 -0.60 3.80 10.00
N ARG A 319 -1.73 3.24 9.55
CA ARG A 319 -2.37 2.08 10.19
C ARG A 319 -1.49 0.84 10.22
N ILE A 320 -0.79 0.57 9.13
CA ILE A 320 0.20 -0.52 9.06
C ILE A 320 1.25 -0.33 10.16
N LYS A 321 1.81 0.86 10.28
CA LYS A 321 2.80 1.18 11.31
C LYS A 321 2.23 1.06 12.72
N GLU A 322 1.04 1.61 12.98
CA GLU A 322 0.35 1.57 14.27
C GLU A 322 -0.08 0.14 14.67
N ALA A 323 -0.33 -0.75 13.70
CA ALA A 323 -0.56 -2.16 13.94
C ALA A 323 0.70 -2.92 14.38
N GLY A 324 1.88 -2.31 14.30
CA GLY A 324 3.15 -2.90 14.71
C GLY A 324 3.99 -3.45 13.57
N PHE A 325 3.63 -3.19 12.31
CA PHE A 325 4.38 -3.65 11.16
C PHE A 325 5.40 -2.61 10.68
N ASP A 326 6.61 -3.09 10.35
CA ASP A 326 7.72 -2.30 9.82
C ASP A 326 8.05 -2.65 8.38
N TYR A 327 7.37 -3.63 7.82
CA TYR A 327 7.57 -4.14 6.49
C TYR A 327 6.22 -4.44 5.84
N VAL A 328 6.10 -4.14 4.54
CA VAL A 328 4.92 -4.44 3.74
C VAL A 328 5.31 -5.05 2.39
N ARG A 329 4.64 -6.14 2.02
CA ARG A 329 4.66 -6.68 0.67
C ARG A 329 3.45 -6.17 -0.10
N LEU A 330 3.70 -5.63 -1.30
CA LEU A 330 2.66 -5.10 -2.18
C LEU A 330 2.07 -6.25 -3.01
N SER A 331 1.03 -6.88 -2.47
CA SER A 331 0.38 -8.03 -3.11
C SER A 331 -0.65 -7.58 -4.16
N HIS A 332 -0.65 -8.08 -5.36
CA HIS A 332 0.39 -8.74 -6.13
C HIS A 332 0.57 -7.90 -7.39
N TYR A 333 0.86 -6.61 -7.23
CA TYR A 333 0.94 -5.58 -8.28
C TYR A 333 1.53 -4.26 -7.75
N PRO A 334 2.04 -3.39 -8.64
CA PRO A 334 2.57 -2.07 -8.26
C PRO A 334 1.48 -1.18 -7.65
N GLN A 335 1.72 -0.64 -6.45
CA GLN A 335 0.75 0.20 -5.75
C GLN A 335 1.02 1.70 -5.96
N SER A 336 0.22 2.56 -5.30
CA SER A 336 0.29 4.02 -5.48
C SER A 336 1.64 4.60 -5.07
N PRO A 337 2.23 5.53 -5.86
CA PRO A 337 3.39 6.31 -5.42
C PRO A 337 3.17 7.07 -4.11
N ASP A 338 1.95 7.54 -3.84
CA ASP A 338 1.62 8.20 -2.57
C ASP A 338 1.76 7.28 -1.35
N PHE A 339 1.47 5.98 -1.54
CA PHE A 339 1.72 4.97 -0.51
C PHE A 339 3.22 4.73 -0.31
N MET A 340 3.99 4.70 -1.39
CA MET A 340 5.46 4.59 -1.33
C MET A 340 6.07 5.79 -0.61
N ASP A 341 5.62 6.99 -0.91
CA ASP A 341 5.99 8.22 -0.22
C ASP A 341 5.72 8.17 1.29
N ALA A 342 4.57 7.61 1.67
CA ALA A 342 4.22 7.41 3.07
C ALA A 342 5.13 6.36 3.74
N CYS A 343 5.45 5.26 3.04
CA CYS A 343 6.39 4.24 3.53
C CYS A 343 7.79 4.83 3.73
N ASP A 344 8.27 5.66 2.80
CA ASP A 344 9.54 6.38 2.94
C ASP A 344 9.57 7.23 4.22
N ALA A 345 8.51 7.99 4.48
CA ALA A 345 8.42 8.92 5.61
C ALA A 345 8.17 8.23 6.96
N LEU A 346 7.50 7.08 6.96
CA LEU A 346 7.14 6.33 8.17
C LEU A 346 8.14 5.20 8.51
N GLY A 347 9.15 4.99 7.66
CA GLY A 347 10.14 3.94 7.86
C GLY A 347 9.52 2.53 7.73
N ILE A 348 8.67 2.32 6.73
CA ILE A 348 8.13 1.02 6.39
C ILE A 348 8.92 0.45 5.21
N VAL A 349 9.60 -0.66 5.40
CA VAL A 349 10.32 -1.36 4.33
C VAL A 349 9.33 -1.99 3.36
N VAL A 350 9.63 -1.95 2.07
CA VAL A 350 8.73 -2.43 1.01
C VAL A 350 9.37 -3.57 0.21
N MET A 351 8.59 -4.61 -0.05
CA MET A 351 8.77 -5.54 -1.16
C MET A 351 7.80 -5.13 -2.26
N ASP A 352 8.34 -4.62 -3.36
CA ASP A 352 7.57 -4.16 -4.51
C ASP A 352 7.40 -5.28 -5.55
N ALA A 353 6.23 -5.41 -6.17
CA ALA A 353 5.87 -6.57 -6.96
C ALA A 353 5.36 -6.23 -8.35
N ILE A 354 5.71 -7.04 -9.36
CA ILE A 354 5.06 -7.04 -10.67
C ILE A 354 3.65 -7.65 -10.58
N PRO A 355 2.71 -7.28 -11.49
CA PRO A 355 1.34 -7.78 -11.43
C PRO A 355 1.24 -9.25 -11.88
N GLY A 356 0.68 -10.13 -11.02
CA GLY A 356 0.40 -11.51 -11.38
C GLY A 356 0.21 -12.47 -10.23
N TRP A 357 -0.69 -13.46 -10.41
CA TRP A 357 -0.98 -14.51 -9.44
C TRP A 357 -1.49 -15.77 -10.16
N GLN A 358 -0.82 -16.91 -9.92
CA GLN A 358 -1.19 -18.24 -10.41
C GLN A 358 -1.58 -18.30 -11.90
N PHE A 359 -0.90 -17.51 -12.73
CA PHE A 359 -1.11 -17.48 -14.18
C PHE A 359 0.19 -17.14 -14.90
N CYS A 360 0.48 -17.86 -15.99
CA CYS A 360 1.57 -17.56 -16.89
C CYS A 360 1.07 -17.71 -18.32
N GLY A 361 0.90 -16.60 -19.00
CA GLY A 361 0.44 -16.54 -20.39
C GLY A 361 1.52 -16.87 -21.41
N GLY A 362 1.20 -16.65 -22.69
CA GLY A 362 2.09 -16.83 -23.81
C GLY A 362 3.22 -15.79 -23.87
N GLU A 363 3.96 -15.77 -25.00
CA GLU A 363 5.12 -14.88 -25.19
C GLU A 363 4.78 -13.40 -24.99
N LYS A 364 3.66 -12.92 -25.56
CA LYS A 364 3.21 -11.53 -25.40
C LYS A 364 2.98 -11.15 -23.95
N PHE A 365 2.35 -12.03 -23.15
CA PHE A 365 2.18 -11.83 -21.71
C PHE A 365 3.52 -11.78 -20.99
N GLN A 366 4.46 -12.69 -21.32
CA GLN A 366 5.78 -12.74 -20.69
C GLN A 366 6.61 -11.49 -21.03
N ASP A 367 6.53 -11.00 -22.28
CA ASP A 367 7.16 -9.74 -22.70
C ASP A 367 6.59 -8.55 -21.91
N ALA A 368 5.27 -8.50 -21.74
CA ALA A 368 4.61 -7.48 -20.92
C ALA A 368 5.05 -7.53 -19.46
N CYS A 369 5.22 -8.73 -18.88
CA CYS A 369 5.74 -8.88 -17.51
C CYS A 369 7.18 -8.37 -17.38
N VAL A 370 8.07 -8.66 -18.35
CA VAL A 370 9.45 -8.17 -18.36
C VAL A 370 9.48 -6.65 -18.48
N GLU A 371 8.64 -6.06 -19.34
CA GLU A 371 8.53 -4.61 -19.44
C GLU A 371 7.95 -3.99 -18.15
N ASN A 372 6.94 -4.61 -17.53
CA ASN A 372 6.44 -4.18 -16.22
C ASN A 372 7.54 -4.23 -15.15
N ALA A 373 8.41 -5.24 -15.15
CA ALA A 373 9.54 -5.31 -14.23
C ALA A 373 10.50 -4.13 -14.43
N ARG A 374 10.83 -3.78 -15.69
CA ARG A 374 11.66 -2.62 -16.01
C ARG A 374 11.02 -1.31 -15.55
N GLN A 375 9.76 -1.11 -15.91
CA GLN A 375 9.01 0.11 -15.58
C GLN A 375 8.83 0.27 -14.08
N LEU A 376 8.57 -0.81 -13.33
CA LEU A 376 8.47 -0.81 -11.87
C LEU A 376 9.77 -0.30 -11.25
N VAL A 377 10.90 -0.88 -11.63
CA VAL A 377 12.20 -0.46 -11.11
C VAL A 377 12.51 0.99 -11.47
N ARG A 378 12.23 1.42 -12.71
CA ARG A 378 12.42 2.83 -13.14
C ARG A 378 11.59 3.80 -12.32
N ARG A 379 10.32 3.44 -12.02
CA ARG A 379 9.43 4.27 -11.22
C ARG A 379 9.91 4.42 -9.77
N ASP A 380 10.28 3.30 -9.14
CA ASP A 380 10.38 3.24 -7.68
C ASP A 380 11.82 3.16 -7.13
N ARG A 381 12.84 3.10 -8.01
CA ARG A 381 14.26 2.94 -7.60
C ARG A 381 14.82 4.04 -6.69
N ASN A 382 14.19 5.22 -6.63
CA ASN A 382 14.60 6.32 -5.76
C ASN A 382 13.92 6.29 -4.39
N HIS A 383 12.88 5.47 -4.20
CA HIS A 383 12.22 5.31 -2.89
C HIS A 383 13.16 4.66 -1.88
N ALA A 384 13.30 5.30 -0.72
CA ALA A 384 14.14 4.82 0.36
C ALA A 384 13.65 3.49 0.92
N CYS A 385 12.34 3.28 0.93
CA CYS A 385 11.67 2.13 1.54
C CYS A 385 11.84 0.81 0.75
N VAL A 386 12.09 0.85 -0.58
CA VAL A 386 12.14 -0.36 -1.40
C VAL A 386 13.43 -1.13 -1.15
N ALA A 387 13.28 -2.32 -0.57
CA ALA A 387 14.39 -3.21 -0.26
C ALA A 387 14.43 -4.47 -1.13
N LEU A 388 13.27 -4.94 -1.58
CA LEU A 388 13.10 -6.15 -2.36
C LEU A 388 12.21 -5.90 -3.58
N TRP A 389 12.55 -6.56 -4.67
CA TRP A 389 11.82 -6.50 -5.92
C TRP A 389 11.28 -7.89 -6.27
N GLU A 390 10.00 -8.14 -6.03
CA GLU A 390 9.35 -9.39 -6.39
C GLU A 390 9.07 -9.39 -7.89
N LEU A 391 10.04 -9.91 -8.63
CA LEU A 391 9.99 -10.03 -10.09
C LEU A 391 9.52 -11.41 -10.55
N SER A 392 9.05 -12.25 -9.62
CA SER A 392 8.32 -13.46 -9.95
C SER A 392 6.81 -13.23 -9.88
N LEU A 393 6.06 -13.92 -10.72
CA LEU A 393 4.60 -13.99 -10.56
C LEU A 393 4.26 -14.80 -9.32
N ASN A 394 3.39 -14.26 -8.46
CA ASN A 394 3.05 -14.92 -7.20
C ASN A 394 2.49 -16.34 -7.41
N GLU A 395 3.01 -17.32 -6.66
CA GLU A 395 2.58 -18.73 -6.68
C GLU A 395 2.44 -19.33 -8.10
N THR A 396 3.27 -18.90 -9.03
CA THR A 396 3.13 -19.25 -10.45
C THR A 396 4.29 -20.13 -10.92
N PRO A 397 4.04 -21.31 -11.50
CA PRO A 397 5.05 -22.02 -12.24
C PRO A 397 5.52 -21.21 -13.46
N MET A 398 6.82 -20.99 -13.56
CA MET A 398 7.45 -20.23 -14.65
C MET A 398 8.60 -21.04 -15.25
N SER A 399 8.84 -20.84 -16.58
CA SER A 399 10.02 -21.45 -17.22
C SER A 399 11.32 -20.78 -16.75
N GLU A 400 12.40 -21.52 -16.73
CA GLU A 400 13.74 -21.03 -16.38
C GLU A 400 14.15 -19.83 -17.23
N ALA A 401 13.84 -19.87 -18.54
CA ALA A 401 14.15 -18.79 -19.46
C ALA A 401 13.38 -17.49 -19.11
N PHE A 402 12.10 -17.62 -18.73
CA PHE A 402 11.29 -16.47 -18.37
C PHE A 402 11.77 -15.85 -17.05
N MET A 403 12.05 -16.67 -16.04
CA MET A 403 12.61 -16.20 -14.76
C MET A 403 13.96 -15.52 -14.96
N ALA A 404 14.83 -16.06 -15.81
CA ALA A 404 16.12 -15.44 -16.14
C ALA A 404 15.96 -14.04 -16.75
N ARG A 405 14.97 -13.86 -17.63
CA ARG A 405 14.67 -12.55 -18.24
C ARG A 405 14.20 -11.54 -17.19
N LEU A 406 13.31 -11.93 -16.26
CA LEU A 406 12.81 -11.07 -15.19
C LEU A 406 13.93 -10.67 -14.22
N HIS A 407 14.75 -11.64 -13.78
CA HIS A 407 15.90 -11.38 -12.93
C HIS A 407 16.91 -10.44 -13.59
N ALA A 408 17.25 -10.69 -14.84
CA ALA A 408 18.17 -9.83 -15.60
C ALA A 408 17.62 -8.40 -15.76
N ALA A 409 16.31 -8.26 -16.07
CA ALA A 409 15.68 -6.95 -16.20
C ALA A 409 15.83 -6.09 -14.94
N GLY A 410 15.64 -6.68 -13.74
CA GLY A 410 15.87 -5.99 -12.48
C GLY A 410 17.29 -5.48 -12.33
N HIS A 411 18.27 -6.36 -12.49
CA HIS A 411 19.69 -6.00 -12.35
C HIS A 411 20.20 -5.04 -13.42
N GLU A 412 19.66 -5.07 -14.62
CA GLU A 412 19.97 -4.11 -15.68
C GLU A 412 19.41 -2.71 -15.38
N GLU A 413 18.20 -2.62 -14.80
CA GLU A 413 17.54 -1.35 -14.47
C GLU A 413 18.10 -0.70 -13.19
N TYR A 414 18.63 -1.49 -12.25
CA TYR A 414 19.24 -1.01 -11.02
C TYR A 414 20.59 -1.70 -10.79
N PRO A 415 21.61 -1.36 -11.60
CA PRO A 415 22.92 -2.01 -11.54
C PRO A 415 23.63 -1.74 -10.21
N GLY A 416 24.38 -2.74 -9.73
CA GLY A 416 25.15 -2.68 -8.49
C GLY A 416 24.62 -3.63 -7.44
N ASP A 417 25.03 -3.43 -6.18
CA ASP A 417 24.83 -4.35 -5.08
C ASP A 417 23.58 -4.06 -4.21
N GLN A 418 22.76 -3.09 -4.61
CA GLN A 418 21.52 -2.75 -3.89
C GLN A 418 20.26 -3.28 -4.58
N MET A 419 20.36 -3.92 -5.73
CA MET A 419 19.29 -4.69 -6.33
C MET A 419 19.19 -6.04 -5.61
N ALA A 420 18.01 -6.34 -5.08
CA ALA A 420 17.69 -7.65 -4.52
C ALA A 420 16.38 -8.14 -5.12
N THR A 421 16.47 -8.95 -6.19
CA THR A 421 15.30 -9.61 -6.77
C THR A 421 14.84 -10.76 -5.89
N CYS A 422 13.54 -10.97 -5.80
CA CYS A 422 13.01 -12.10 -5.04
C CYS A 422 11.90 -12.84 -5.80
N GLY A 423 11.69 -14.10 -5.44
CA GLY A 423 10.71 -14.93 -6.11
C GLY A 423 10.50 -16.29 -5.45
N TRP A 424 9.39 -16.93 -5.87
CA TRP A 424 8.89 -18.22 -5.35
C TRP A 424 9.72 -19.43 -5.80
N ILE A 425 10.67 -19.23 -6.70
CA ILE A 425 11.55 -20.26 -7.23
C ILE A 425 13.00 -19.83 -7.04
N ASP A 426 13.91 -20.77 -6.84
CA ASP A 426 15.34 -20.51 -6.58
C ASP A 426 16.11 -20.01 -7.81
N ARG A 427 15.63 -18.96 -8.44
CA ARG A 427 16.33 -18.28 -9.53
C ARG A 427 16.76 -16.86 -9.18
N PHE A 428 16.07 -16.25 -8.23
CA PHE A 428 16.24 -14.88 -7.78
C PHE A 428 17.26 -14.77 -6.64
N ASP A 429 17.66 -13.57 -6.23
CA ASP A 429 18.65 -13.34 -5.18
C ASP A 429 18.14 -13.79 -3.80
N VAL A 430 16.85 -13.58 -3.54
CA VAL A 430 16.15 -13.93 -2.30
C VAL A 430 15.03 -14.91 -2.61
N PHE A 431 14.95 -15.99 -1.83
CA PHE A 431 13.88 -16.96 -1.96
C PHE A 431 12.69 -16.52 -1.08
N ILE A 432 11.49 -16.48 -1.67
CA ILE A 432 10.26 -16.22 -0.93
C ILE A 432 9.34 -17.42 -0.98
N HIS A 433 8.61 -17.66 0.11
CA HIS A 433 7.58 -18.69 0.17
C HIS A 433 6.56 -18.39 1.24
N SER A 434 5.40 -19.08 1.18
CA SER A 434 4.38 -18.99 2.21
C SER A 434 4.60 -20.06 3.30
N ARG A 435 4.11 -19.78 4.51
CA ARG A 435 3.87 -20.78 5.54
C ARG A 435 2.51 -21.42 5.26
N GLN A 436 2.47 -22.71 4.99
CA GLN A 436 1.25 -23.44 4.64
C GLN A 436 1.03 -24.65 5.56
N HIS A 437 -0.24 -24.91 5.90
CA HIS A 437 -0.68 -26.10 6.66
C HIS A 437 0.11 -26.33 7.97
N GLY A 438 0.38 -25.25 8.71
CA GLY A 438 1.16 -25.29 9.94
C GLY A 438 2.65 -25.58 9.75
N GLN A 439 3.17 -25.46 8.53
CA GLN A 439 4.58 -25.70 8.22
C GLN A 439 5.16 -24.52 7.45
N ILE A 440 6.42 -24.21 7.74
CA ILE A 440 7.19 -23.26 6.94
C ILE A 440 7.89 -24.03 5.84
N HIS A 441 7.70 -23.58 4.62
CA HIS A 441 8.50 -24.02 3.49
C HIS A 441 9.89 -23.41 3.63
N THR A 442 10.84 -24.21 4.12
CA THR A 442 12.21 -23.75 4.29
C THR A 442 13.04 -24.10 3.08
N TRP A 443 13.77 -23.12 2.58
CA TRP A 443 14.84 -23.33 1.63
C TRP A 443 16.00 -24.06 2.33
N ARG A 444 16.29 -25.29 1.91
CA ARG A 444 17.27 -26.15 2.59
C ARG A 444 18.64 -26.18 1.91
N ASN A 445 18.73 -25.86 0.63
CA ASN A 445 19.88 -26.19 -0.21
C ASN A 445 20.64 -24.98 -0.78
N GLY A 446 20.61 -23.81 -0.19
CA GLY A 446 21.28 -22.64 -0.74
C GLY A 446 21.79 -21.66 0.31
N ASP A 447 22.61 -20.72 -0.12
CA ASP A 447 23.14 -19.63 0.73
C ASP A 447 22.21 -18.39 0.74
N LYS A 448 21.06 -18.48 0.06
CA LYS A 448 20.10 -17.39 -0.08
C LYS A 448 19.31 -17.13 1.20
N ALA A 449 18.96 -15.88 1.41
CA ALA A 449 17.99 -15.50 2.42
C ALA A 449 16.60 -16.07 2.08
N LEU A 450 15.85 -16.47 3.10
CA LEU A 450 14.43 -16.84 3.01
C LEU A 450 13.57 -15.73 3.57
N VAL A 451 12.53 -15.33 2.83
CA VAL A 451 11.45 -14.49 3.33
C VAL A 451 10.17 -15.33 3.37
N VAL A 452 9.48 -15.34 4.50
CA VAL A 452 8.12 -15.86 4.57
C VAL A 452 7.19 -14.75 4.04
N ALA A 453 6.79 -14.85 2.78
CA ALA A 453 6.01 -13.84 2.09
C ALA A 453 4.58 -13.74 2.62
N GLU A 454 4.03 -14.89 3.04
CA GLU A 454 2.65 -15.00 3.50
C GLU A 454 2.53 -16.02 4.62
N TYR A 455 1.84 -15.67 5.71
CA TYR A 455 1.45 -16.59 6.78
C TYR A 455 0.22 -16.05 7.51
N GLY A 456 -0.50 -16.91 8.22
CA GLY A 456 -1.52 -16.50 9.17
C GLY A 456 -2.82 -17.26 9.03
N ASP A 457 -3.91 -16.54 8.94
CA ASP A 457 -5.26 -17.04 9.10
C ASP A 457 -5.74 -17.93 7.94
N TRP A 458 -5.39 -17.57 6.71
CA TRP A 458 -5.89 -18.24 5.51
C TRP A 458 -5.60 -19.75 5.44
N GLU A 459 -4.52 -20.21 6.07
CA GLU A 459 -4.11 -21.62 6.05
C GLU A 459 -5.12 -22.56 6.71
N PHE A 460 -5.99 -22.02 7.50
CA PHE A 460 -6.87 -22.80 8.35
C PHE A 460 -8.35 -22.66 8.00
N TYR A 461 -8.74 -21.65 7.28
CA TYR A 461 -10.14 -21.27 7.12
C TYR A 461 -10.97 -22.29 6.34
N ALA A 462 -10.36 -23.07 5.45
CA ALA A 462 -11.10 -23.98 4.60
C ALA A 462 -11.66 -25.19 5.37
N ALA A 463 -10.87 -25.80 6.28
CA ALA A 463 -11.26 -27.03 6.94
C ALA A 463 -12.44 -26.87 7.88
N ASN A 464 -12.48 -25.76 8.61
CA ASN A 464 -13.45 -25.51 9.67
C ASN A 464 -14.12 -24.14 9.55
N GLU A 465 -14.19 -23.63 8.34
CA GLU A 465 -14.70 -22.27 8.10
C GLU A 465 -13.93 -21.22 8.93
N GLY A 466 -12.67 -21.49 9.27
CA GLY A 466 -11.82 -20.64 10.10
C GLY A 466 -12.10 -20.67 11.60
N PHE A 467 -12.95 -21.58 12.09
CA PHE A 467 -13.38 -21.56 13.49
C PHE A 467 -12.75 -22.64 14.40
N ASP A 468 -12.30 -23.75 13.86
CA ASP A 468 -11.71 -24.82 14.66
C ASP A 468 -10.43 -25.36 14.03
N GLN A 469 -9.32 -25.08 14.69
CA GLN A 469 -7.98 -25.53 14.29
C GLN A 469 -7.50 -26.73 15.06
N THR A 470 -8.23 -27.17 16.08
CA THR A 470 -7.74 -28.19 17.02
C THR A 470 -7.88 -29.59 16.49
N THR A 471 -8.85 -29.84 15.64
CA THR A 471 -9.14 -31.19 15.13
C THR A 471 -8.21 -31.60 14.02
N GLY A 472 -7.58 -30.68 13.31
CA GLY A 472 -6.80 -30.96 12.11
C GLY A 472 -7.58 -31.76 11.06
N ALA A 473 -8.87 -31.93 11.28
CA ALA A 473 -9.75 -32.69 10.42
C ALA A 473 -10.17 -31.83 9.24
N GLY A 474 -9.88 -32.29 8.09
CA GLY A 474 -10.29 -31.65 6.86
C GLY A 474 -9.08 -31.17 6.04
N VAL A 475 -9.20 -31.39 4.79
CA VAL A 475 -8.30 -30.85 3.76
C VAL A 475 -8.82 -29.48 3.45
N LEU A 476 -7.92 -28.51 3.35
CA LEU A 476 -8.25 -27.20 2.80
C LEU A 476 -8.90 -27.40 1.44
N ALA A 477 -10.17 -27.00 1.34
CA ALA A 477 -10.81 -26.97 0.04
C ALA A 477 -10.17 -25.86 -0.78
N ALA A 478 -9.83 -26.14 -2.02
CA ALA A 478 -9.48 -25.08 -2.97
C ALA A 478 -10.62 -24.06 -2.97
N TRP A 479 -10.28 -22.79 -3.03
CA TRP A 479 -11.25 -21.69 -3.13
C TRP A 479 -12.13 -21.44 -1.89
N ALA A 480 -11.78 -22.03 -0.74
CA ALA A 480 -12.41 -21.66 0.50
C ALA A 480 -12.03 -20.24 0.90
N ASN A 481 -12.85 -19.61 1.72
CA ASN A 481 -12.63 -18.24 2.15
C ASN A 481 -12.55 -18.12 3.67
N SER A 482 -11.75 -17.18 4.18
CA SER A 482 -11.77 -16.84 5.59
C SER A 482 -13.09 -16.18 5.97
N ARG A 483 -13.63 -16.55 7.12
CA ARG A 483 -14.89 -16.04 7.68
C ARG A 483 -14.70 -15.30 8.98
N HIS A 484 -13.52 -14.78 9.24
CA HIS A 484 -13.23 -14.00 10.45
C HIS A 484 -13.72 -12.54 10.35
N PHE A 485 -14.97 -12.36 9.90
CA PHE A 485 -15.66 -11.07 9.94
C PHE A 485 -15.90 -10.64 11.38
N ARG A 486 -15.96 -9.33 11.64
CA ARG A 486 -16.33 -8.83 12.97
C ARG A 486 -17.75 -9.28 13.37
N GLY A 487 -18.67 -9.31 12.41
CA GLY A 487 -20.04 -9.76 12.60
C GLY A 487 -20.22 -11.25 12.87
N GLU A 488 -19.24 -12.11 12.58
CA GLU A 488 -19.25 -13.54 12.98
C GLU A 488 -18.99 -13.72 14.51
N GLY A 489 -18.71 -12.63 15.21
CA GLY A 489 -18.66 -12.57 16.65
C GLY A 489 -17.32 -12.92 17.27
N GLU A 490 -17.28 -12.89 18.60
CA GLU A 490 -16.05 -13.04 19.39
C GLU A 490 -15.29 -14.34 19.10
N ARG A 491 -16.01 -15.44 18.87
CA ARG A 491 -15.42 -16.77 18.59
C ARG A 491 -14.51 -16.70 17.37
N ALA A 492 -14.98 -16.09 16.27
CA ALA A 492 -14.22 -15.95 15.03
C ALA A 492 -12.98 -15.05 15.25
N LEU A 493 -13.14 -13.91 15.92
CA LEU A 493 -12.04 -12.97 16.18
C LEU A 493 -10.95 -13.57 17.08
N ARG A 494 -11.35 -14.36 18.09
CA ARG A 494 -10.40 -15.09 18.96
C ARG A 494 -9.66 -16.18 18.20
N GLN A 495 -10.37 -16.93 17.34
CA GLN A 495 -9.76 -17.99 16.54
C GLN A 495 -8.74 -17.38 15.56
N GLN A 496 -9.06 -16.27 14.90
CA GLN A 496 -8.12 -15.57 14.04
C GLN A 496 -6.86 -15.14 14.82
N ALA A 497 -7.03 -14.50 15.97
CA ALA A 497 -5.90 -14.08 16.79
C ALA A 497 -5.04 -15.27 17.24
N GLN A 498 -5.66 -16.41 17.55
CA GLN A 498 -4.95 -17.65 17.88
C GLN A 498 -4.17 -18.20 16.67
N ASN A 499 -4.76 -18.19 15.47
CA ASN A 499 -4.09 -18.62 14.24
C ASN A 499 -2.84 -17.78 13.98
N HIS A 500 -2.96 -16.46 14.09
CA HIS A 500 -1.82 -15.54 13.92
C HIS A 500 -0.76 -15.71 15.00
N THR A 501 -1.15 -15.96 16.25
CA THR A 501 -0.23 -16.21 17.36
C THR A 501 0.65 -17.44 17.08
N VAL A 502 0.05 -18.55 16.68
CA VAL A 502 0.78 -19.80 16.36
C VAL A 502 1.65 -19.62 15.11
N ALA A 503 1.12 -18.96 14.09
CA ALA A 503 1.81 -18.79 12.82
C ALA A 503 3.03 -17.85 12.95
N LEU A 504 2.92 -16.78 13.74
CA LEU A 504 4.04 -15.88 14.03
C LEU A 504 5.13 -16.58 14.85
N ASP A 505 4.76 -17.34 15.91
CA ASP A 505 5.72 -18.09 16.72
C ASP A 505 6.54 -19.05 15.85
N ASP A 506 5.88 -19.82 15.00
CA ASP A 506 6.51 -20.76 14.08
C ASP A 506 7.40 -20.04 13.04
N THR A 507 6.95 -18.89 12.51
CA THR A 507 7.75 -18.06 11.61
C THR A 507 9.00 -17.52 12.31
N LEU A 508 8.88 -17.10 13.57
CA LEU A 508 10.00 -16.62 14.38
C LEU A 508 11.01 -17.73 14.71
N ALA A 509 10.56 -18.98 14.80
CA ALA A 509 11.43 -20.16 14.96
C ALA A 509 12.20 -20.53 13.69
N SER A 510 11.80 -20.03 12.53
CA SER A 510 12.38 -20.35 11.24
C SER A 510 13.64 -19.53 10.91
N PRO A 511 14.42 -19.93 9.89
CA PRO A 511 15.54 -19.14 9.37
C PRO A 511 15.11 -17.92 8.53
N ALA A 512 13.83 -17.60 8.44
CA ALA A 512 13.35 -16.45 7.67
C ALA A 512 13.94 -15.14 8.18
N VAL A 513 14.37 -14.29 7.24
CA VAL A 513 14.99 -12.99 7.56
C VAL A 513 13.95 -11.88 7.67
N LEU A 514 12.80 -12.04 6.99
CA LEU A 514 11.62 -11.20 7.07
C LEU A 514 10.38 -12.09 7.08
N ASP A 515 9.28 -11.54 7.56
CA ASP A 515 7.97 -12.19 7.54
C ASP A 515 6.89 -11.29 6.96
N GLY A 516 5.83 -11.86 6.39
CA GLY A 516 4.68 -11.17 5.83
C GLY A 516 3.37 -11.82 6.27
N GLN A 517 2.68 -11.20 7.20
CA GLN A 517 1.35 -11.62 7.63
C GLN A 517 0.34 -11.44 6.48
N TRP A 518 -0.55 -12.42 6.27
CA TRP A 518 -1.64 -12.33 5.31
C TRP A 518 -2.96 -12.06 6.03
N THR A 519 -3.53 -10.88 5.97
CA THR A 519 -3.13 -9.60 5.35
C THR A 519 -3.55 -8.45 6.28
N VAL A 520 -3.18 -7.21 5.99
CA VAL A 520 -3.50 -6.09 6.90
C VAL A 520 -4.99 -5.74 6.89
N PHE A 521 -5.63 -5.74 5.72
CA PHE A 521 -7.06 -5.42 5.55
C PHE A 521 -7.81 -6.59 4.91
N ASP A 522 -9.08 -6.75 5.22
CA ASP A 522 -9.98 -7.57 4.42
C ASP A 522 -10.03 -7.04 2.99
N TYR A 523 -10.19 -7.92 2.00
CA TYR A 523 -10.18 -7.54 0.59
C TYR A 523 -11.15 -8.38 -0.25
N ALA A 524 -11.60 -7.83 -1.38
CA ALA A 524 -12.48 -8.50 -2.30
C ALA A 524 -11.74 -9.45 -3.24
N ARG A 525 -12.37 -10.57 -3.62
CA ARG A 525 -11.84 -11.61 -4.50
C ARG A 525 -12.68 -11.77 -5.75
N GLY A 526 -12.04 -11.97 -6.89
CA GLY A 526 -12.76 -12.28 -8.13
C GLY A 526 -13.44 -13.64 -8.11
N TYR A 527 -12.76 -14.66 -7.59
CA TYR A 527 -13.25 -16.04 -7.60
C TYR A 527 -14.25 -16.39 -6.51
N HIS A 528 -14.43 -15.56 -5.49
CA HIS A 528 -15.28 -15.89 -4.35
C HIS A 528 -16.37 -14.83 -4.14
N PRO A 529 -17.61 -15.24 -3.82
CA PRO A 529 -18.73 -14.30 -3.66
C PRO A 529 -18.66 -13.42 -2.40
N LEU A 530 -17.76 -13.73 -1.46
CA LEU A 530 -17.51 -12.92 -0.27
C LEU A 530 -16.07 -12.46 -0.26
N ARG A 531 -15.81 -11.26 0.28
CA ARG A 531 -14.45 -10.78 0.54
C ARG A 531 -13.72 -11.72 1.48
N ALA A 532 -12.41 -11.77 1.39
CA ALA A 532 -11.56 -12.50 2.33
C ALA A 532 -11.49 -11.75 3.65
N ALA A 533 -12.04 -12.34 4.71
CA ALA A 533 -12.04 -11.75 6.06
C ALA A 533 -10.79 -12.16 6.86
N CYS A 534 -9.63 -12.20 6.22
CA CYS A 534 -8.34 -12.58 6.80
C CYS A 534 -7.51 -11.38 7.28
N GLY A 535 -7.95 -10.15 7.06
CA GLY A 535 -7.28 -8.94 7.53
C GLY A 535 -7.23 -8.84 9.05
N VAL A 536 -6.17 -8.25 9.59
CA VAL A 536 -6.11 -7.86 11.01
C VAL A 536 -7.02 -6.65 11.29
N MET A 537 -7.42 -5.95 10.25
CA MET A 537 -8.47 -4.94 10.22
C MET A 537 -9.49 -5.32 9.16
N ASP A 538 -10.76 -4.94 9.35
CA ASP A 538 -11.79 -5.17 8.35
C ASP A 538 -11.60 -4.23 7.13
N ILE A 539 -12.50 -4.36 6.13
CA ILE A 539 -12.41 -3.56 4.90
C ILE A 539 -12.57 -2.05 5.16
N PHE A 540 -13.25 -1.66 6.24
CA PHE A 540 -13.37 -0.26 6.69
C PHE A 540 -12.24 0.18 7.61
N ARG A 541 -11.20 -0.64 7.77
CA ARG A 541 -10.01 -0.40 8.63
C ARG A 541 -10.30 -0.45 10.12
N LEU A 542 -11.43 -1.02 10.55
CA LEU A 542 -11.71 -1.26 11.94
C LEU A 542 -10.90 -2.46 12.46
N PRO A 543 -10.19 -2.32 13.60
CA PRO A 543 -9.32 -3.37 14.10
C PRO A 543 -10.10 -4.60 14.59
N LYS A 544 -9.53 -5.79 14.33
CA LYS A 544 -9.91 -7.07 14.92
C LYS A 544 -8.99 -7.40 16.11
N PHE A 545 -9.22 -8.50 16.83
CA PHE A 545 -8.38 -8.87 17.97
C PHE A 545 -6.92 -9.11 17.56
N SER A 546 -6.69 -9.67 16.39
CA SER A 546 -5.36 -9.91 15.84
C SER A 546 -4.55 -8.64 15.59
N TYR A 547 -5.17 -7.49 15.32
CA TYR A 547 -4.50 -6.18 15.28
C TYR A 547 -3.78 -5.88 16.60
N HIS A 548 -4.49 -6.05 17.72
CA HIS A 548 -3.94 -5.79 19.05
C HIS A 548 -2.90 -6.83 19.44
N PHE A 549 -2.99 -8.07 18.96
CA PHE A 549 -1.95 -9.07 19.10
C PHE A 549 -0.65 -8.60 18.43
N TYR A 550 -0.67 -8.19 17.15
CA TYR A 550 0.54 -7.72 16.47
C TYR A 550 1.12 -6.46 17.12
N ARG A 551 0.27 -5.54 17.53
CA ARG A 551 0.69 -4.33 18.24
C ARG A 551 1.42 -4.67 19.54
N SER A 552 1.00 -5.71 20.26
CA SER A 552 1.63 -6.14 21.51
C SER A 552 3.01 -6.79 21.29
N GLN A 553 3.38 -7.14 20.05
CA GLN A 553 4.66 -7.78 19.77
C GLN A 553 5.83 -6.79 19.64
N ARG A 554 5.58 -5.49 19.82
CA ARG A 554 6.62 -4.46 19.93
C ARG A 554 6.98 -4.20 21.39
N ASP A 555 8.27 -3.98 21.64
CA ASP A 555 8.72 -3.54 22.96
C ASP A 555 8.14 -2.18 23.33
N ALA A 556 7.76 -2.00 24.59
CA ALA A 556 7.18 -0.74 25.07
C ALA A 556 8.13 0.45 24.92
N ALA A 557 9.43 0.22 24.88
CA ALA A 557 10.45 1.25 24.69
C ALA A 557 10.69 1.61 23.23
N GLU A 558 10.23 0.80 22.26
CA GLU A 558 10.38 1.13 20.83
C GLU A 558 9.58 2.38 20.49
N CYS A 559 10.22 3.33 19.83
CA CYS A 559 9.58 4.52 19.26
C CYS A 559 10.22 4.84 17.90
N GLY A 560 9.53 5.62 17.08
CA GLY A 560 10.00 6.01 15.74
C GLY A 560 8.93 6.78 14.98
N ALA A 561 9.20 7.10 13.72
CA ALA A 561 8.23 7.79 12.87
C ALA A 561 6.94 6.96 12.74
N GLY A 562 5.80 7.57 13.01
CA GLY A 562 4.50 6.90 12.96
C GLY A 562 4.25 5.86 14.06
N TRP A 563 5.15 5.74 15.05
CA TRP A 563 5.00 4.87 16.18
C TRP A 563 5.45 5.58 17.47
N SER A 564 4.51 5.87 18.35
CA SER A 564 4.78 6.60 19.60
C SER A 564 5.39 5.72 20.71
N GLY A 565 5.46 4.40 20.51
CA GLY A 565 5.86 3.46 21.55
C GLY A 565 4.84 3.31 22.67
N GLY A 566 5.29 2.79 23.79
CA GLY A 566 4.53 2.73 25.03
C GLY A 566 4.01 1.34 25.38
N ALA A 567 3.77 1.17 26.66
CA ALA A 567 3.12 -0.01 27.20
C ALA A 567 1.67 -0.10 26.69
N MET A 568 1.22 -1.31 26.38
CA MET A 568 -0.15 -1.58 25.95
C MET A 568 -0.72 -2.82 26.60
N VAL A 569 -2.02 -2.80 26.83
CA VAL A 569 -2.82 -3.95 27.27
C VAL A 569 -4.12 -3.97 26.46
N PHE A 570 -4.55 -5.13 26.03
CA PHE A 570 -5.83 -5.34 25.36
C PHE A 570 -6.48 -6.65 25.82
N VAL A 571 -7.68 -6.58 26.37
CA VAL A 571 -8.48 -7.74 26.77
C VAL A 571 -9.24 -8.22 25.54
N ALA A 572 -8.91 -9.40 25.03
CA ALA A 572 -9.45 -9.95 23.78
C ALA A 572 -10.78 -10.69 24.00
N THR A 573 -11.80 -9.95 24.44
CA THR A 573 -13.18 -10.39 24.61
C THR A 573 -14.13 -9.20 24.47
N HIS A 574 -15.37 -9.47 24.13
CA HIS A 574 -16.47 -8.48 24.21
C HIS A 574 -17.15 -8.50 25.58
N TRP A 575 -16.82 -9.48 26.42
CA TRP A 575 -17.36 -9.75 27.74
C TRP A 575 -18.90 -9.71 27.79
N ALA A 576 -19.51 -10.51 26.92
CA ALA A 576 -20.95 -10.76 26.87
C ALA A 576 -21.26 -12.19 27.35
N GLU A 577 -22.54 -12.54 27.54
CA GLU A 577 -22.94 -13.85 28.06
C GLU A 577 -22.40 -15.05 27.25
N ALA A 578 -22.25 -14.86 25.92
CA ALA A 578 -21.68 -15.86 25.01
C ALA A 578 -20.14 -15.86 24.98
N SER A 579 -19.47 -14.94 25.69
CA SER A 579 -18.02 -14.85 25.70
C SER A 579 -17.39 -16.07 26.36
N ALA A 580 -16.23 -16.48 25.85
CA ALA A 580 -15.50 -17.59 26.44
C ALA A 580 -14.90 -17.21 27.79
N LEU A 581 -14.94 -18.17 28.72
CA LEU A 581 -14.37 -18.01 30.06
C LEU A 581 -12.84 -18.02 30.07
N ARG A 582 -12.20 -18.52 29.02
CA ARG A 582 -10.76 -18.41 28.79
C ARG A 582 -10.46 -17.14 28.05
N VAL A 583 -10.00 -16.12 28.78
CA VAL A 583 -9.75 -14.78 28.27
C VAL A 583 -8.26 -14.60 27.98
N SER A 584 -7.93 -14.20 26.75
CA SER A 584 -6.58 -13.79 26.36
C SER A 584 -6.43 -12.28 26.55
N VAL A 585 -5.26 -11.87 27.07
CA VAL A 585 -4.87 -10.46 27.16
C VAL A 585 -3.57 -10.29 26.38
N PHE A 586 -3.57 -9.41 25.39
CA PHE A 586 -2.38 -9.06 24.60
C PHE A 586 -1.71 -7.85 25.24
N SER A 587 -0.42 -7.97 25.53
CA SER A 587 0.33 -6.90 26.22
C SER A 587 1.82 -7.06 25.96
N ASN A 588 2.53 -5.93 25.91
CA ASN A 588 3.98 -5.85 25.92
C ASN A 588 4.54 -5.46 27.33
N CYS A 589 3.72 -5.60 28.37
CA CYS A 589 4.11 -5.39 29.75
C CYS A 589 4.73 -6.67 30.34
N GLU A 590 5.53 -6.53 31.40
CA GLU A 590 6.18 -7.65 32.09
C GLU A 590 5.18 -8.54 32.84
N GLU A 591 4.14 -7.94 33.42
CA GLU A 591 3.07 -8.62 34.14
C GLU A 591 1.73 -7.96 33.84
N VAL A 592 0.67 -8.75 33.91
CA VAL A 592 -0.71 -8.28 33.81
C VAL A 592 -1.53 -8.78 34.98
N GLU A 593 -2.30 -7.86 35.59
CA GLU A 593 -3.35 -8.16 36.56
C GLU A 593 -4.69 -8.02 35.90
N LEU A 594 -5.56 -9.04 36.04
CA LEU A 594 -6.95 -9.00 35.62
C LEU A 594 -7.89 -8.92 36.83
N SER A 595 -8.90 -8.08 36.72
CA SER A 595 -9.96 -7.97 37.75
C SER A 595 -11.34 -7.96 37.11
N LEU A 596 -12.36 -8.46 37.81
CA LEU A 596 -13.77 -8.42 37.42
C LEU A 596 -14.57 -7.72 38.52
N ASN A 597 -15.26 -6.62 38.16
CA ASN A 597 -16.03 -5.81 39.08
C ASN A 597 -15.21 -5.37 40.31
N GLY A 598 -13.93 -4.97 40.09
CA GLY A 598 -13.00 -4.58 41.16
C GLY A 598 -12.42 -5.74 41.98
N ARG A 599 -12.83 -6.98 41.76
CA ARG A 599 -12.28 -8.17 42.42
C ARG A 599 -11.11 -8.71 41.61
N PRO A 600 -9.91 -8.77 42.18
CA PRO A 600 -8.73 -9.34 41.47
C PRO A 600 -8.95 -10.81 41.15
N LEU A 601 -8.63 -11.18 39.88
CA LEU A 601 -8.60 -12.55 39.39
C LEU A 601 -7.19 -13.14 39.38
N GLY A 602 -6.17 -12.28 39.51
CA GLY A 602 -4.78 -12.62 39.63
C GLY A 602 -3.86 -11.72 38.80
N ARG A 603 -2.60 -11.67 39.23
CA ARG A 603 -1.49 -11.02 38.53
C ARG A 603 -0.47 -12.06 38.13
N LYS A 604 0.01 -12.05 36.88
CA LYS A 604 0.93 -13.04 36.39
C LYS A 604 1.82 -12.52 35.25
N LYS A 605 2.83 -13.30 34.92
CA LYS A 605 3.69 -13.16 33.74
C LYS A 605 3.01 -13.78 32.51
N PRO A 606 3.52 -13.50 31.29
CA PRO A 606 3.00 -14.11 30.05
C PRO A 606 2.97 -15.63 30.11
N ASP A 607 1.99 -16.25 29.42
CA ASP A 607 1.87 -17.69 29.34
C ASP A 607 2.73 -18.25 28.19
N VAL A 608 3.93 -18.67 28.51
CA VAL A 608 4.85 -19.31 27.56
C VAL A 608 4.47 -20.77 27.35
N THR A 609 4.14 -21.13 26.14
CA THR A 609 3.80 -22.50 25.71
C THR A 609 4.69 -22.89 24.52
N TRP A 610 4.62 -24.14 24.09
CA TRP A 610 5.33 -24.58 22.89
C TRP A 610 4.88 -23.87 21.59
N ARG A 611 3.74 -23.15 21.63
CA ARG A 611 3.16 -22.36 20.53
C ARG A 611 3.38 -20.85 20.68
N THR A 612 4.12 -20.41 21.69
CA THR A 612 4.33 -18.98 22.00
C THR A 612 5.74 -18.68 22.51
N GLN A 613 6.66 -19.67 22.45
CA GLN A 613 7.98 -19.57 23.06
C GLN A 613 8.97 -18.67 22.32
N HIS A 614 8.69 -18.37 21.05
CA HIS A 614 9.53 -17.51 20.22
C HIS A 614 8.97 -16.09 20.08
N LEU A 615 7.74 -15.86 20.58
CA LEU A 615 7.14 -14.53 20.56
C LEU A 615 7.89 -13.59 21.51
N PRO A 616 8.13 -12.31 21.13
CA PRO A 616 8.66 -11.29 22.05
C PRO A 616 7.76 -11.11 23.26
N HIS A 617 6.44 -11.07 23.04
CA HIS A 617 5.43 -10.84 24.09
C HIS A 617 4.30 -11.88 23.96
N PRO A 618 4.46 -13.09 24.56
CA PRO A 618 3.43 -14.10 24.59
C PRO A 618 2.15 -13.59 25.26
N PRO A 619 0.94 -14.00 24.79
CA PRO A 619 -0.32 -13.63 25.43
C PRO A 619 -0.41 -14.07 26.90
N PHE A 620 -1.13 -13.30 27.70
CA PHE A 620 -1.57 -13.69 29.05
C PHE A 620 -2.94 -14.37 28.95
N VAL A 621 -3.13 -15.53 29.58
CA VAL A 621 -4.37 -16.29 29.49
C VAL A 621 -4.96 -16.47 30.89
N PHE A 622 -6.18 -16.02 31.11
CA PHE A 622 -6.90 -16.15 32.37
C PHE A 622 -8.11 -17.06 32.19
N ASP A 623 -8.24 -18.08 33.02
CA ASP A 623 -9.41 -18.97 33.07
C ASP A 623 -10.36 -18.49 34.16
N LEU A 624 -11.54 -18.00 33.78
CA LEU A 624 -12.57 -17.53 34.66
C LEU A 624 -13.54 -18.68 35.01
N PRO A 625 -14.03 -18.78 36.26
CA PRO A 625 -14.87 -19.90 36.67
C PRO A 625 -16.29 -19.82 36.08
N ARG A 626 -16.79 -18.64 35.79
CA ARG A 626 -18.10 -18.36 35.22
C ARG A 626 -18.19 -16.96 34.63
N PHE A 627 -19.15 -16.72 33.77
CA PHE A 627 -19.54 -15.39 33.35
C PHE A 627 -20.24 -14.65 34.51
N GLU A 628 -19.85 -13.42 34.74
CA GLU A 628 -20.54 -12.44 35.60
C GLU A 628 -20.60 -11.11 34.83
N PRO A 629 -21.82 -10.53 34.63
CA PRO A 629 -21.92 -9.21 33.99
C PRO A 629 -21.12 -8.16 34.76
N GLY A 630 -20.58 -7.19 34.04
CA GLY A 630 -19.84 -6.08 34.62
C GLY A 630 -18.57 -5.74 33.85
N GLU A 631 -17.55 -5.29 34.55
CA GLU A 631 -16.35 -4.73 33.96
C GLU A 631 -15.13 -5.63 34.21
N LEU A 632 -14.50 -6.13 33.13
CA LEU A 632 -13.16 -6.71 33.15
C LEU A 632 -12.13 -5.61 32.96
N VAL A 633 -11.19 -5.49 33.87
CA VAL A 633 -10.09 -4.52 33.78
C VAL A 633 -8.76 -5.28 33.83
N ALA A 634 -7.95 -5.08 32.80
CA ALA A 634 -6.56 -5.53 32.77
C ALA A 634 -5.61 -4.37 32.98
N VAL A 635 -4.67 -4.52 33.91
CA VAL A 635 -3.61 -3.56 34.23
C VAL A 635 -2.26 -4.19 33.90
N GLY A 636 -1.49 -3.53 33.06
CA GLY A 636 -0.13 -3.92 32.71
C GLY A 636 0.91 -3.21 33.56
N TYR A 637 1.96 -3.94 33.95
CA TYR A 637 3.04 -3.44 34.80
C TYR A 637 4.39 -3.56 34.09
N VAL A 638 5.21 -2.50 34.24
CA VAL A 638 6.61 -2.46 33.80
C VAL A 638 7.44 -1.98 34.98
N GLY A 639 8.49 -2.71 35.34
CA GLY A 639 9.30 -2.39 36.51
C GLY A 639 8.49 -2.37 37.81
N GLY A 640 7.39 -3.09 37.90
CA GLY A 640 6.48 -3.15 39.04
C GLY A 640 5.47 -2.00 39.16
N ALA A 641 5.58 -0.98 38.29
CA ALA A 641 4.63 0.14 38.21
C ALA A 641 3.56 -0.07 37.17
N GLU A 642 2.34 0.42 37.40
CA GLU A 642 1.28 0.45 36.40
C GLU A 642 1.73 1.27 35.16
N ALA A 643 1.64 0.69 33.98
CA ALA A 643 2.10 1.31 32.75
C ALA A 643 0.99 1.40 31.66
N ALA A 644 0.00 0.51 31.72
CA ALA A 644 -1.12 0.52 30.79
C ALA A 644 -2.38 -0.10 31.42
N ARG A 645 -3.54 0.27 30.91
CA ARG A 645 -4.84 -0.23 31.36
C ARG A 645 -5.81 -0.36 30.19
N HIS A 646 -6.59 -1.44 30.20
CA HIS A 646 -7.71 -1.63 29.28
C HIS A 646 -8.90 -2.23 30.04
N ALA A 647 -10.10 -1.70 29.77
CA ALA A 647 -11.34 -2.18 30.35
C ALA A 647 -12.33 -2.59 29.26
N VAL A 648 -13.03 -3.68 29.49
CA VAL A 648 -14.14 -4.16 28.67
C VAL A 648 -15.34 -4.37 29.58
N ARG A 649 -16.47 -3.78 29.20
CA ARG A 649 -17.70 -3.86 29.99
C ARG A 649 -18.76 -4.67 29.24
N THR A 650 -19.50 -5.50 29.97
CA THR A 650 -20.73 -6.13 29.45
C THR A 650 -21.70 -5.05 29.00
N PRO A 651 -22.06 -5.00 27.70
CA PRO A 651 -22.96 -3.97 27.22
C PRO A 651 -24.37 -4.17 27.76
N GLU A 652 -25.03 -3.07 28.10
CA GLU A 652 -26.46 -3.00 28.42
C GLU A 652 -27.28 -2.72 27.14
N ALA A 653 -28.53 -2.29 27.27
CA ALA A 653 -29.35 -1.94 26.11
C ALA A 653 -28.76 -0.74 25.35
N PRO A 654 -28.84 -0.74 24.00
CA PRO A 654 -28.45 0.40 23.19
C PRO A 654 -29.09 1.70 23.67
N ALA A 655 -28.33 2.80 23.73
CA ALA A 655 -28.79 4.08 24.25
C ALA A 655 -28.49 5.27 23.33
N ARG A 656 -27.39 5.24 22.55
CA ARG A 656 -27.00 6.33 21.65
C ARG A 656 -26.03 5.86 20.55
N LEU A 657 -25.90 6.72 19.55
CA LEU A 657 -24.86 6.61 18.54
C LEU A 657 -23.67 7.51 18.87
N GLU A 658 -22.45 6.98 18.68
CA GLU A 658 -21.20 7.74 18.70
C GLU A 658 -20.60 7.74 17.29
N ILE A 659 -20.40 8.93 16.72
CA ILE A 659 -19.88 9.08 15.36
C ILE A 659 -18.39 9.38 15.41
N ALA A 660 -17.62 8.69 14.58
CA ALA A 660 -16.20 8.95 14.36
C ALA A 660 -15.90 9.10 12.87
N ILE A 661 -15.14 10.12 12.51
CA ILE A 661 -14.58 10.32 11.17
C ILE A 661 -13.13 9.85 11.21
N ASP A 662 -12.81 8.87 10.39
CA ASP A 662 -11.52 8.17 10.45
C ASP A 662 -10.44 8.86 9.60
N THR A 663 -9.92 9.98 10.11
CA THR A 663 -8.86 10.76 9.45
C THR A 663 -7.44 10.42 9.91
N LEU A 664 -7.28 9.83 11.09
CA LEU A 664 -5.97 9.60 11.75
C LEU A 664 -5.07 10.86 11.73
N ASP A 665 -5.64 12.04 11.83
CA ASP A 665 -4.93 13.34 11.73
C ASP A 665 -4.10 13.48 10.44
N VAL A 666 -4.50 12.80 9.36
CA VAL A 666 -3.93 12.96 8.01
C VAL A 666 -4.95 13.67 7.15
N ALA A 667 -4.75 14.97 6.95
CA ALA A 667 -5.58 15.80 6.09
C ALA A 667 -5.09 15.74 4.62
N PRO A 668 -5.99 15.94 3.64
CA PRO A 668 -5.58 16.21 2.26
C PRO A 668 -4.78 17.51 2.19
N ALA A 669 -3.89 17.62 1.21
CA ALA A 669 -3.25 18.90 0.91
C ALA A 669 -4.25 19.90 0.33
N ASP A 670 -3.88 21.18 0.32
CA ASP A 670 -4.74 22.25 -0.21
C ASP A 670 -5.13 21.95 -1.66
N GLY A 671 -6.44 21.96 -1.91
CA GLY A 671 -6.99 21.70 -3.23
C GLY A 671 -7.07 20.23 -3.63
N GLU A 672 -6.64 19.30 -2.80
CA GLU A 672 -6.85 17.86 -3.00
C GLU A 672 -8.24 17.42 -2.50
N ARG A 673 -8.74 16.34 -3.08
CA ARG A 673 -9.93 15.62 -2.63
C ARG A 673 -9.57 14.59 -1.58
N ASP A 674 -10.57 14.12 -0.84
CA ASP A 674 -10.37 13.04 0.13
C ASP A 674 -11.45 11.96 0.04
N VAL A 675 -11.16 10.81 0.62
CA VAL A 675 -12.10 9.71 0.86
C VAL A 675 -11.85 9.19 2.28
N VAL A 676 -12.87 9.26 3.12
CA VAL A 676 -12.78 8.86 4.53
C VAL A 676 -13.86 7.86 4.89
N ALA A 677 -13.56 6.94 5.80
CA ALA A 677 -14.58 6.13 6.46
C ALA A 677 -15.22 6.93 7.60
N VAL A 678 -16.53 6.77 7.78
CA VAL A 678 -17.29 7.32 8.90
C VAL A 678 -17.99 6.16 9.59
N HIS A 679 -17.82 6.08 10.90
CA HIS A 679 -18.34 5.02 11.73
C HIS A 679 -19.36 5.56 12.73
N ALA A 680 -20.52 4.91 12.84
CA ALA A 680 -21.49 5.13 13.92
C ALA A 680 -21.49 3.91 14.82
N ARG A 681 -21.04 4.06 16.05
CA ARG A 681 -20.98 3.04 17.08
C ARG A 681 -22.29 3.07 17.88
N ILE A 682 -22.96 1.95 18.01
CA ILE A 682 -24.13 1.76 18.86
C ILE A 682 -23.61 1.42 20.25
N VAL A 683 -23.82 2.32 21.20
CA VAL A 683 -23.31 2.16 22.57
C VAL A 683 -24.46 2.24 23.60
N ASP A 684 -24.25 1.62 24.75
CA ASP A 684 -25.14 1.73 25.88
C ASP A 684 -25.00 3.07 26.63
N ALA A 685 -25.74 3.24 27.74
CA ALA A 685 -25.69 4.45 28.53
C ALA A 685 -24.30 4.74 29.14
N HIS A 686 -23.46 3.73 29.30
CA HIS A 686 -22.11 3.82 29.86
C HIS A 686 -21.02 3.94 28.78
N GLY A 687 -21.38 3.89 27.49
CA GLY A 687 -20.42 3.96 26.35
C GLY A 687 -19.83 2.61 25.94
N ALA A 688 -20.33 1.49 26.50
CA ALA A 688 -19.92 0.15 26.05
C ALA A 688 -20.53 -0.16 24.70
N LEU A 689 -19.73 -0.72 23.79
CA LEU A 689 -20.16 -1.09 22.44
C LEU A 689 -21.17 -2.26 22.49
N CYS A 690 -22.35 -2.07 21.97
CA CYS A 690 -23.40 -3.07 21.88
C CYS A 690 -23.12 -4.00 20.68
N VAL A 691 -22.16 -4.92 20.82
CA VAL A 691 -21.65 -5.78 19.72
C VAL A 691 -22.70 -6.69 19.10
N ALA A 692 -23.82 -6.93 19.76
CA ALA A 692 -24.96 -7.68 19.22
C ALA A 692 -25.95 -6.80 18.43
N ALA A 693 -25.75 -5.47 18.42
CA ALA A 693 -26.65 -4.57 17.70
C ALA A 693 -26.40 -4.66 16.18
N GLU A 694 -27.48 -4.86 15.45
CA GLU A 694 -27.52 -4.99 14.00
C GLU A 694 -28.50 -3.99 13.38
N ASP A 695 -28.79 -2.90 14.09
CA ASP A 695 -29.75 -1.88 13.70
C ASP A 695 -29.33 -1.22 12.37
N GLU A 696 -30.32 -0.82 11.59
CA GLU A 696 -30.11 0.03 10.43
C GLU A 696 -29.82 1.47 10.89
N VAL A 697 -28.69 2.00 10.42
CA VAL A 697 -28.28 3.38 10.69
C VAL A 697 -28.36 4.18 9.41
N THR A 698 -29.10 5.29 9.45
CA THR A 698 -29.22 6.26 8.37
C THR A 698 -28.24 7.39 8.59
N PHE A 699 -27.40 7.66 7.60
CA PHE A 699 -26.45 8.78 7.60
C PHE A 699 -26.95 9.93 6.74
N THR A 700 -26.68 11.16 7.16
CA THR A 700 -26.93 12.38 6.40
C THR A 700 -25.70 13.26 6.44
N LEU A 701 -25.43 13.95 5.33
CA LEU A 701 -24.32 14.90 5.19
C LEU A 701 -24.80 16.32 4.91
N ALA A 702 -24.02 17.29 5.36
CA ALA A 702 -24.15 18.69 5.00
C ALA A 702 -22.76 19.24 4.62
N GLY A 703 -22.69 20.36 3.88
CA GLY A 703 -21.44 21.06 3.56
C GLY A 703 -20.72 20.56 2.28
N GLY A 704 -21.42 19.85 1.38
CA GLY A 704 -20.88 19.53 0.04
C GLY A 704 -20.07 18.24 -0.05
N ALA A 705 -19.93 17.45 1.04
CA ALA A 705 -19.40 16.09 0.99
C ALA A 705 -20.49 15.09 0.49
N GLU A 706 -20.08 13.94 0.00
CA GLU A 706 -20.96 12.94 -0.64
C GLU A 706 -20.77 11.55 -0.02
N ILE A 707 -21.89 10.84 0.25
CA ILE A 707 -21.84 9.42 0.62
C ILE A 707 -21.57 8.59 -0.64
N VAL A 708 -20.56 7.73 -0.59
CA VAL A 708 -20.27 6.76 -1.65
C VAL A 708 -20.93 5.42 -1.31
N GLY A 709 -21.99 5.09 -2.02
CA GLY A 709 -22.81 3.91 -1.77
C GLY A 709 -24.08 4.23 -0.96
N PRO A 710 -24.66 3.25 -0.22
CA PRO A 710 -25.89 3.44 0.51
C PRO A 710 -25.72 4.36 1.73
N ALA A 711 -26.68 5.26 1.94
CA ALA A 711 -26.77 6.10 3.13
C ALA A 711 -27.41 5.37 4.33
N VAL A 712 -28.11 4.26 4.08
CA VAL A 712 -28.69 3.39 5.12
C VAL A 712 -27.89 2.09 5.12
N VAL A 713 -27.25 1.77 6.25
CA VAL A 713 -26.41 0.58 6.40
C VAL A 713 -26.71 -0.12 7.71
N LYS A 714 -26.69 -1.44 7.67
CA LYS A 714 -26.84 -2.29 8.84
C LYS A 714 -25.54 -2.29 9.65
N ALA A 715 -25.63 -2.18 10.97
CA ALA A 715 -24.48 -2.29 11.83
C ALA A 715 -23.91 -3.73 11.81
N GLU A 716 -22.58 -3.84 11.76
CA GLU A 716 -21.82 -5.08 11.92
C GLU A 716 -21.07 -5.03 13.25
N ALA A 717 -21.37 -5.93 14.18
CA ALA A 717 -20.82 -5.93 15.54
C ALA A 717 -20.96 -4.55 16.23
N GLY A 718 -22.16 -3.97 16.15
CA GLY A 718 -22.49 -2.70 16.79
C GLY A 718 -21.93 -1.46 16.09
N ILE A 719 -21.36 -1.57 14.89
CA ILE A 719 -20.80 -0.42 14.17
C ILE A 719 -21.33 -0.39 12.74
N ALA A 720 -21.99 0.71 12.37
CA ALA A 720 -22.36 1.00 11.00
C ALA A 720 -21.29 1.88 10.35
N SER A 721 -20.87 1.55 9.12
CA SER A 721 -19.79 2.26 8.44
C SER A 721 -20.19 2.68 7.03
N ILE A 722 -19.88 3.92 6.67
CA ILE A 722 -20.03 4.46 5.32
C ILE A 722 -18.70 5.03 4.81
N VAL A 723 -18.63 5.24 3.51
CA VAL A 723 -17.55 5.99 2.87
C VAL A 723 -18.05 7.35 2.44
N VAL A 724 -17.29 8.39 2.77
CA VAL A 724 -17.58 9.77 2.39
C VAL A 724 -16.48 10.27 1.45
N ARG A 725 -16.90 10.82 0.32
CA ARG A 725 -16.03 11.56 -0.58
C ARG A 725 -16.13 13.04 -0.24
N VAL A 726 -14.98 13.65 -0.02
CA VAL A 726 -14.86 15.09 0.23
C VAL A 726 -14.24 15.74 -1.00
N PRO A 727 -15.00 16.53 -1.77
CA PRO A 727 -14.48 17.24 -2.93
C PRO A 727 -13.37 18.22 -2.55
N ALA A 728 -12.48 18.49 -3.49
CA ALA A 728 -11.41 19.46 -3.29
C ALA A 728 -11.94 20.84 -2.89
N GLY A 729 -11.37 21.43 -1.83
CA GLY A 729 -11.75 22.73 -1.30
C GLY A 729 -12.97 22.73 -0.36
N VAL A 730 -13.57 21.57 -0.10
CA VAL A 730 -14.60 21.39 0.93
C VAL A 730 -13.92 21.15 2.27
N THR A 731 -14.03 22.09 3.21
CA THR A 731 -13.41 22.01 4.54
C THR A 731 -14.45 21.86 5.66
N ASP A 732 -15.64 22.45 5.48
CA ASP A 732 -16.71 22.51 6.48
C ASP A 732 -17.85 21.57 6.08
N TRP A 733 -17.71 20.29 6.36
CA TRP A 733 -18.78 19.33 6.19
C TRP A 733 -19.13 18.65 7.51
N GLN A 734 -20.36 18.19 7.62
CA GLN A 734 -20.89 17.59 8.82
C GLN A 734 -21.59 16.27 8.48
N VAL A 735 -21.53 15.34 9.41
CA VAL A 735 -22.24 14.06 9.33
C VAL A 735 -23.13 13.90 10.56
N ALA A 736 -24.36 13.43 10.32
CA ALA A 736 -25.26 12.97 11.36
C ALA A 736 -25.69 11.53 11.07
N ALA A 737 -25.97 10.78 12.12
CA ALA A 737 -26.46 9.42 12.03
C ALA A 737 -27.68 9.25 12.93
N HIS A 738 -28.62 8.42 12.48
CA HIS A 738 -29.86 8.11 13.19
C HIS A 738 -30.19 6.63 13.06
N ALA A 739 -30.60 6.01 14.15
CA ALA A 739 -31.20 4.67 14.18
C ALA A 739 -32.52 4.71 14.95
N ALA A 740 -33.46 3.83 14.59
CA ALA A 740 -34.79 3.80 15.21
C ALA A 740 -34.67 3.49 16.71
N GLY A 741 -35.11 4.42 17.56
CA GLY A 741 -35.08 4.26 19.01
C GLY A 741 -33.78 4.73 19.70
N LEU A 742 -32.82 5.30 18.94
CA LEU A 742 -31.54 5.82 19.46
C LEU A 742 -31.37 7.29 19.13
#